data_900545d1710c6458f3d43fd5d5d8c836
#
_entry.id   900545d1710c6458f3d43fd5d5d8c836
#
_cell.length_a   1.000
_cell.length_b   1.000
_cell.length_c   1.000
_cell.angle_alpha   90.00
_cell.angle_beta   90.00
_cell.angle_gamma   90.00
#
_symmetry.space_group_name_H-M   'P 1'
#
loop_
_entity.id
_entity.type
_entity.pdbx_description
1 polymer ?
#
loop_
_entity_poly.entity_id
_entity_poly.type
_entity_poly.pdbx_seq_one_letter_code
_entity_poly.pdbx_strand_id
1 'polypeptide(L)'
;MFSNSTFEQNHPPHFLIYNSMKQFTQLLICVLTLLSGFVWGQNGFTSYPIPFPNAFKNKIKADVLSNKWICTSNGLVKYDGVNFSEYQTTNSNIPSNRVWDVAFDASNSLWVATSAGLAKFDGTTWTTFNVINSGIPNDTINTVFVNGTDIWAGTKQGLAKFDGSNWIVYNTSNSGLLNNFISAINVDSNGDVWAGTNVGLSVKSGSTWTNYDDSNSNLPSQKILAIHFDNIQKWVSTIGNIFEFSNNVFLPFTSRYNIGLVDANEVLINGFTTSKTLSKGPQGGLLTNNMYEFVGADAHKYNSTVTGSCHTFDSSTSLVWFVNGNTLYSFNYANYSGTTLLSQPLGFNTLDINNVKAVVSNMGDMHWNGYYSGYEVPKNSGRNTMFCSNFWIGGVDGGGQLHQAAMTYRQTGLDYWPGPLDTITGTTDTATVIAYNKVWKVDRLKIEEFQTMFANGSVQNGSYSVDPTILSWPAHGTGNFSRNLAPFVDVNADGNYNPLTDGDYPKIKGDQMCFWIFNDSRTHTETGGASLGIEVHASAYAFACPDASANDSINALNYTTLYNFKIFNRSSNNYQQAALGIMEDVDLGGPYDDYVGCNPGDNYGFVYNGDSIDDNGGTGQLVYGTNPPMQSTVILNGPVSDLGDNVDNDNDGAIDEVGERSLMTNFVYYFNDFGVQGNPFATTDYYNYLNGRWKDSTNFTYGGTAYGGAVPTNFMFDGVPAVSGWNEVSAGNTPSDRRLLLGSSHFGMTKGESVDFDFALVYTRDTTSAANYSIQSLYQKNKQDVLRIKQWYTGNNFPSCLDITNGITNNSEIAVSFMVYPNPASSDLMIAYKPETKNAVVEIYNSIGQQVKQIALVDENQQITIADLSNGLYILKLNDGKNSATQRFVKQ
;
A
#
# COMPACT_ATOMS: atom_id res chain seq x y z
N MET A 1 -75.37 20.09 30.98
CA MET A 1 -76.52 19.42 31.64
C MET A 1 -75.95 18.42 32.61
N PHE A 2 -76.07 18.68 33.88
CA PHE A 2 -76.49 17.85 35.04
C PHE A 2 -75.76 16.46 35.15
N SER A 3 -75.31 16.01 36.31
CA SER A 3 -75.38 16.46 37.69
C SER A 3 -74.48 15.56 38.56
N ASN A 4 -74.02 16.16 39.65
CA ASN A 4 -73.45 15.54 40.84
C ASN A 4 -74.16 14.26 41.35
N SER A 5 -73.39 13.36 41.97
CA SER A 5 -73.74 12.83 43.28
C SER A 5 -72.51 12.29 44.02
N THR A 6 -72.20 12.86 45.14
CA THR A 6 -71.44 12.49 46.33
C THR A 6 -71.86 11.16 46.90
N PHE A 7 -70.92 10.36 47.43
CA PHE A 7 -71.09 9.63 48.69
C PHE A 7 -69.80 9.47 49.47
N GLU A 8 -69.92 9.65 50.75
CA GLU A 8 -68.88 9.74 51.78
C GLU A 8 -68.17 8.43 52.17
N GLN A 9 -66.97 8.63 52.61
CA GLN A 9 -66.26 8.09 53.78
C GLN A 9 -66.43 6.65 54.25
N ASN A 10 -65.27 5.94 54.39
CA ASN A 10 -64.85 5.36 55.68
C ASN A 10 -63.35 4.98 55.64
N HIS A 11 -62.54 5.60 56.51
CA HIS A 11 -61.20 5.20 56.86
C HIS A 11 -61.18 4.11 57.91
N PRO A 12 -60.21 3.19 57.92
CA PRO A 12 -59.29 2.97 59.02
C PRO A 12 -57.83 2.68 58.62
N PRO A 13 -56.86 2.38 59.50
CA PRO A 13 -55.78 3.28 59.82
C PRO A 13 -54.42 2.91 59.13
N HIS A 14 -53.89 3.88 58.43
CA HIS A 14 -52.57 3.80 57.73
C HIS A 14 -51.40 4.35 58.59
N PHE A 15 -51.16 3.90 59.77
CA PHE A 15 -50.03 4.43 60.57
C PHE A 15 -48.90 3.40 60.90
N LEU A 16 -49.14 2.13 60.68
CA LEU A 16 -48.12 1.09 60.97
C LEU A 16 -47.39 0.55 59.71
N ILE A 17 -47.89 0.75 58.49
CA ILE A 17 -47.25 0.26 57.27
C ILE A 17 -46.22 1.29 56.67
N TYR A 18 -46.39 2.56 57.02
CA TYR A 18 -45.50 3.62 56.50
C TYR A 18 -44.10 3.61 57.11
N ASN A 19 -43.94 3.19 58.37
CA ASN A 19 -42.66 3.08 59.06
C ASN A 19 -41.89 1.80 58.65
N SER A 20 -42.57 0.74 58.34
CA SER A 20 -41.93 -0.51 57.85
C SER A 20 -41.46 -0.40 56.40
N MET A 21 -42.21 0.29 55.55
CA MET A 21 -41.79 0.59 54.20
C MET A 21 -40.62 1.58 54.12
N LYS A 22 -40.62 2.58 55.01
CA LYS A 22 -39.47 3.52 55.10
C LYS A 22 -38.18 2.88 55.58
N GLN A 23 -38.27 1.93 56.54
CA GLN A 23 -37.13 1.14 56.94
C GLN A 23 -36.70 0.13 55.87
N PHE A 24 -37.62 -0.47 55.17
CA PHE A 24 -37.33 -1.37 54.05
C PHE A 24 -36.71 -0.59 52.88
N THR A 25 -37.19 0.61 52.56
CA THR A 25 -36.63 1.47 51.51
C THR A 25 -35.26 2.02 51.92
N GLN A 26 -35.04 2.37 53.17
CA GLN A 26 -33.70 2.74 53.68
C GLN A 26 -32.74 1.56 53.73
N LEU A 27 -33.18 0.37 54.10
CA LEU A 27 -32.38 -0.85 54.03
C LEU A 27 -32.07 -1.26 52.55
N LEU A 28 -33.04 -1.08 51.66
CA LEU A 28 -32.86 -1.36 50.21
C LEU A 28 -31.93 -0.29 49.56
N ILE A 29 -32.01 0.97 49.99
CA ILE A 29 -31.07 2.00 49.57
C ILE A 29 -29.69 1.76 50.17
N CYS A 30 -29.57 1.36 51.44
CA CYS A 30 -28.27 0.98 52.00
C CYS A 30 -27.71 -0.31 51.37
N VAL A 31 -28.52 -1.30 51.03
CA VAL A 31 -28.10 -2.53 50.33
C VAL A 31 -27.78 -2.19 48.85
N LEU A 32 -28.52 -1.27 48.21
CA LEU A 32 -28.19 -0.78 46.87
C LEU A 32 -26.95 0.14 46.88
N THR A 33 -26.67 0.89 47.95
CA THR A 33 -25.43 1.67 48.08
C THR A 33 -24.25 0.83 48.54
N LEU A 34 -24.45 -0.30 49.26
CA LEU A 34 -23.42 -1.29 49.54
C LEU A 34 -23.17 -2.22 48.31
N LEU A 35 -24.16 -2.42 47.48
CA LEU A 35 -24.03 -3.12 46.18
C LEU A 35 -23.50 -2.19 45.06
N SER A 36 -23.59 -0.88 45.20
CA SER A 36 -22.94 0.06 44.27
C SER A 36 -21.40 0.16 44.43
N GLY A 37 -20.84 -0.51 45.45
CA GLY A 37 -19.41 -0.79 45.52
C GLY A 37 -18.94 -1.96 44.66
N PHE A 38 -19.84 -2.81 44.18
CA PHE A 38 -19.61 -3.80 43.15
C PHE A 38 -20.21 -3.29 41.86
N VAL A 39 -19.47 -2.47 41.14
CA VAL A 39 -19.74 -2.23 39.73
C VAL A 39 -19.66 -3.58 39.06
N TRP A 40 -20.81 -4.09 38.63
CA TRP A 40 -20.88 -5.18 37.70
C TRP A 40 -20.06 -4.76 36.49
N GLY A 41 -18.85 -5.33 36.33
CA GLY A 41 -18.07 -5.13 35.14
C GLY A 41 -18.87 -5.62 33.95
N GLN A 42 -19.56 -4.71 33.26
CA GLN A 42 -19.96 -4.95 31.90
C GLN A 42 -18.66 -5.29 31.16
N ASN A 43 -18.54 -6.52 30.72
CA ASN A 43 -17.49 -6.98 29.81
C ASN A 43 -16.05 -7.09 30.39
N GLY A 44 -15.86 -7.60 31.61
CA GLY A 44 -14.53 -8.03 32.10
C GLY A 44 -13.56 -6.90 32.45
N PHE A 45 -14.00 -5.64 32.57
CA PHE A 45 -13.20 -4.52 33.01
C PHE A 45 -13.22 -4.37 34.53
N THR A 46 -12.04 -4.13 35.11
CA THR A 46 -11.90 -3.69 36.50
C THR A 46 -11.56 -2.21 36.54
N SER A 47 -12.20 -1.44 37.39
CA SER A 47 -12.05 0.01 37.46
C SER A 47 -11.49 0.47 38.81
N TYR A 48 -10.63 1.48 38.80
CA TYR A 48 -9.96 2.06 39.95
C TYR A 48 -10.02 3.59 39.88
N PRO A 49 -10.69 4.29 40.82
CA PRO A 49 -10.69 5.75 40.85
C PRO A 49 -9.28 6.31 41.03
N ILE A 50 -8.84 7.20 40.14
CA ILE A 50 -7.50 7.81 40.20
C ILE A 50 -7.56 9.04 41.12
N PRO A 51 -6.56 9.26 42.01
CA PRO A 51 -6.36 10.54 42.65
C PRO A 51 -6.29 11.70 41.63
N PHE A 52 -6.58 12.94 42.08
CA PHE A 52 -6.63 14.13 41.20
C PHE A 52 -7.70 14.07 40.10
N PRO A 53 -8.99 14.01 40.44
CA PRO A 53 -10.07 13.83 39.49
C PRO A 53 -10.13 14.89 38.41
N ASN A 54 -9.66 16.13 38.66
CA ASN A 54 -9.70 17.22 37.68
C ASN A 54 -8.39 17.42 36.90
N ALA A 55 -7.39 16.55 37.11
CA ALA A 55 -6.14 16.66 36.38
C ALA A 55 -6.21 15.98 35.02
N PHE A 56 -5.60 16.59 34.00
CA PHE A 56 -5.38 15.92 32.70
C PHE A 56 -4.41 14.77 32.89
N LYS A 57 -4.70 13.61 32.31
CA LYS A 57 -3.86 12.42 32.29
C LYS A 57 -3.14 12.37 30.94
N ASN A 58 -1.80 12.45 30.97
CA ASN A 58 -0.99 12.61 29.77
C ASN A 58 -0.49 11.25 29.25
N LYS A 59 -0.02 10.39 30.16
CA LYS A 59 0.57 9.09 29.81
C LYS A 59 0.44 8.10 30.97
N ILE A 60 0.47 6.80 30.64
CA ILE A 60 0.59 5.72 31.61
C ILE A 60 1.66 4.75 31.12
N LYS A 61 2.51 4.26 32.01
CA LYS A 61 3.46 3.18 31.75
C LYS A 61 3.52 2.20 32.92
N ALA A 62 3.78 0.93 32.62
CA ALA A 62 4.07 -0.11 33.61
C ALA A 62 5.58 -0.19 33.82
N ASP A 63 6.02 -0.38 35.09
CA ASP A 63 7.40 -0.75 35.41
C ASP A 63 7.57 -2.27 35.42
N VAL A 64 8.79 -2.75 35.65
CA VAL A 64 9.10 -4.19 35.66
C VAL A 64 8.45 -4.94 36.83
N LEU A 65 7.97 -4.22 37.85
CA LEU A 65 7.23 -4.76 38.99
C LEU A 65 5.71 -4.66 38.79
N SER A 66 5.26 -4.33 37.56
CA SER A 66 3.85 -4.14 37.20
C SER A 66 3.15 -2.98 37.92
N ASN A 67 3.89 -2.04 38.55
CA ASN A 67 3.28 -0.81 39.02
C ASN A 67 2.89 0.05 37.82
N LYS A 68 1.76 0.74 37.90
CA LYS A 68 1.28 1.65 36.85
C LYS A 68 1.61 3.09 37.26
N TRP A 69 2.36 3.78 36.41
CA TRP A 69 2.76 5.16 36.62
C TRP A 69 1.98 6.07 35.66
N ILE A 70 1.16 6.94 36.26
CA ILE A 70 0.22 7.83 35.53
C ILE A 70 0.73 9.25 35.63
N CYS A 71 1.08 9.83 34.48
CA CYS A 71 1.50 11.22 34.36
C CYS A 71 0.28 12.13 34.33
N THR A 72 0.24 13.10 35.24
CA THR A 72 -0.89 14.04 35.31
C THR A 72 -0.45 15.50 35.31
N SER A 73 -1.40 16.41 35.09
CA SER A 73 -1.15 17.84 35.21
C SER A 73 -1.04 18.31 36.67
N ASN A 74 -1.23 17.42 37.65
CA ASN A 74 -1.22 17.73 39.07
C ASN A 74 -0.32 16.80 39.92
N GLY A 75 0.66 16.18 39.31
CA GLY A 75 1.60 15.25 39.94
C GLY A 75 1.72 13.94 39.19
N LEU A 76 2.52 13.05 39.72
CA LEU A 76 2.71 11.70 39.26
C LEU A 76 1.99 10.73 40.21
N VAL A 77 1.26 9.78 39.68
CA VAL A 77 0.52 8.77 40.46
C VAL A 77 1.10 7.41 40.16
N LYS A 78 1.41 6.63 41.21
CA LYS A 78 1.75 5.22 41.13
C LYS A 78 0.58 4.39 41.64
N TYR A 79 0.21 3.32 40.91
CA TYR A 79 -0.68 2.27 41.38
C TYR A 79 0.08 0.96 41.46
N ASP A 80 0.18 0.37 42.66
CA ASP A 80 0.97 -0.84 42.92
C ASP A 80 0.18 -2.16 42.78
N GLY A 81 -1.05 -2.07 42.28
CA GLY A 81 -1.99 -3.18 42.21
C GLY A 81 -3.03 -3.18 43.31
N VAL A 82 -2.81 -2.42 44.38
CA VAL A 82 -3.68 -2.31 45.55
C VAL A 82 -3.91 -0.85 45.93
N ASN A 83 -2.86 -0.05 46.03
CA ASN A 83 -2.91 1.31 46.51
C ASN A 83 -2.39 2.31 45.51
N PHE A 84 -2.91 3.55 45.56
CA PHE A 84 -2.34 4.71 44.89
C PHE A 84 -1.35 5.46 45.79
N SER A 85 -0.21 5.82 45.23
CA SER A 85 0.77 6.76 45.82
C SER A 85 0.90 7.98 44.93
N GLU A 86 0.92 9.15 45.53
CA GLU A 86 0.96 10.44 44.84
C GLU A 86 2.30 11.12 45.10
N TYR A 87 2.87 11.68 44.02
CA TYR A 87 4.12 12.45 44.06
C TYR A 87 3.89 13.84 43.53
N GLN A 88 3.98 14.83 44.39
CA GLN A 88 3.85 16.24 44.12
C GLN A 88 5.02 17.02 44.72
N THR A 89 5.18 18.28 44.29
CA THR A 89 6.21 19.20 44.82
C THR A 89 6.06 19.45 46.33
N THR A 90 4.88 19.17 46.89
CA THR A 90 4.57 19.33 48.33
C THR A 90 4.95 18.12 49.18
N ASN A 91 5.09 16.93 48.59
CA ASN A 91 5.33 15.69 49.32
C ASN A 91 6.50 14.86 48.78
N SER A 92 7.10 15.34 47.70
CA SER A 92 8.25 14.71 47.03
C SER A 92 9.17 15.78 46.42
N ASN A 93 10.36 15.38 45.99
CA ASN A 93 11.28 16.30 45.31
C ASN A 93 11.10 16.29 43.80
N ILE A 94 9.91 15.98 43.31
CA ILE A 94 9.60 16.15 41.88
C ILE A 94 9.63 17.67 41.54
N PRO A 95 10.30 18.09 40.44
CA PRO A 95 10.52 19.53 40.21
C PRO A 95 9.26 20.29 39.79
N SER A 96 8.23 19.60 39.32
CA SER A 96 6.95 20.21 38.98
C SER A 96 5.80 19.20 39.07
N ASN A 97 4.62 19.68 39.45
CA ASN A 97 3.39 18.88 39.39
C ASN A 97 2.91 18.61 37.98
N ARG A 98 3.40 19.33 36.95
CA ARG A 98 3.04 19.08 35.57
C ARG A 98 3.95 18.03 34.98
N VAL A 99 3.48 16.79 34.95
CA VAL A 99 4.21 15.62 34.44
C VAL A 99 3.71 15.25 33.05
N TRP A 100 4.64 15.14 32.08
CA TRP A 100 4.33 14.86 30.70
C TRP A 100 4.58 13.42 30.30
N ASP A 101 5.69 12.85 30.71
CA ASP A 101 6.13 11.51 30.32
C ASP A 101 6.98 10.87 31.41
N VAL A 102 7.09 9.54 31.35
CA VAL A 102 7.98 8.73 32.21
C VAL A 102 8.70 7.68 31.39
N ALA A 103 9.89 7.27 31.83
CA ALA A 103 10.62 6.13 31.27
C ALA A 103 11.39 5.42 32.39
N PHE A 104 11.72 4.15 32.19
CA PHE A 104 12.50 3.36 33.14
C PHE A 104 13.85 2.98 32.52
N ASP A 105 14.93 3.10 33.33
CA ASP A 105 16.22 2.60 32.91
C ASP A 105 16.38 1.11 33.32
N ALA A 106 17.49 0.50 32.89
CA ALA A 106 17.77 -0.92 33.18
C ALA A 106 17.82 -1.29 34.67
N SER A 107 18.05 -0.29 35.56
CA SER A 107 18.01 -0.45 36.99
C SER A 107 16.62 -0.23 37.60
N ASN A 108 15.60 -0.08 36.70
CA ASN A 108 14.24 0.30 37.08
C ASN A 108 14.14 1.65 37.81
N SER A 109 15.15 2.54 37.62
CA SER A 109 15.00 3.93 38.05
C SER A 109 14.03 4.64 37.11
N LEU A 110 13.16 5.46 37.69
CA LEU A 110 12.14 6.19 36.98
C LEU A 110 12.67 7.56 36.52
N TRP A 111 12.59 7.85 35.25
CA TRP A 111 12.86 9.15 34.64
C TRP A 111 11.55 9.86 34.35
N VAL A 112 11.40 11.09 34.82
CA VAL A 112 10.14 11.83 34.81
C VAL A 112 10.32 13.16 34.08
N ALA A 113 9.65 13.32 32.97
CA ALA A 113 9.61 14.57 32.19
C ALA A 113 8.60 15.55 32.82
N THR A 114 9.07 16.71 33.22
CA THR A 114 8.21 17.73 33.84
C THR A 114 8.36 19.10 33.18
N SER A 115 7.53 20.06 33.59
CA SER A 115 7.64 21.44 33.09
C SER A 115 8.76 22.26 33.76
N ALA A 116 9.51 21.70 34.73
CA ALA A 116 10.58 22.39 35.47
C ALA A 116 11.83 21.53 35.63
N GLY A 117 12.10 20.65 34.68
CA GLY A 117 13.28 19.78 34.62
C GLY A 117 12.93 18.31 34.39
N LEU A 118 13.96 17.53 34.15
CA LEU A 118 13.92 16.08 34.14
C LEU A 118 14.28 15.57 35.54
N ALA A 119 13.46 14.69 36.10
CA ALA A 119 13.75 14.08 37.39
C ALA A 119 14.07 12.59 37.25
N LYS A 120 15.03 12.09 38.01
CA LYS A 120 15.30 10.68 38.20
C LYS A 120 14.90 10.27 39.60
N PHE A 121 14.17 9.17 39.74
CA PHE A 121 13.81 8.55 41.01
C PHE A 121 14.39 7.12 41.06
N ASP A 122 15.28 6.82 41.97
CA ASP A 122 15.93 5.53 42.13
C ASP A 122 15.17 4.55 43.04
N GLY A 123 13.98 4.92 43.47
CA GLY A 123 13.15 4.19 44.44
C GLY A 123 13.21 4.80 45.85
N THR A 124 14.21 5.66 46.12
CA THR A 124 14.41 6.33 47.41
C THR A 124 14.63 7.83 47.27
N THR A 125 15.47 8.23 46.33
CA THR A 125 15.91 9.64 46.16
C THR A 125 15.51 10.19 44.79
N TRP A 126 15.24 11.49 44.80
CA TRP A 126 14.99 12.25 43.58
C TRP A 126 16.22 13.08 43.23
N THR A 127 16.65 12.98 41.95
CA THR A 127 17.70 13.82 41.38
C THR A 127 17.07 14.62 40.22
N THR A 128 17.26 15.94 40.24
CA THR A 128 16.71 16.83 39.20
C THR A 128 17.80 17.34 38.30
N PHE A 129 17.53 17.32 36.97
CA PHE A 129 18.35 17.91 35.91
C PHE A 129 17.58 19.07 35.30
N ASN A 130 18.21 20.25 35.27
CA ASN A 130 17.66 21.48 34.72
C ASN A 130 18.76 22.31 34.03
N VAL A 131 18.42 23.43 33.42
CA VAL A 131 19.41 24.27 32.69
C VAL A 131 20.51 24.82 33.58
N ILE A 132 20.31 24.88 34.90
CA ILE A 132 21.29 25.47 35.86
C ILE A 132 22.32 24.43 36.28
N ASN A 133 21.91 23.16 36.46
CA ASN A 133 22.76 22.11 37.06
C ASN A 133 23.12 20.98 36.08
N SER A 134 22.65 21.07 34.85
CA SER A 134 22.93 20.07 33.84
C SER A 134 23.11 20.71 32.45
N GLY A 135 23.38 19.93 31.44
CA GLY A 135 23.52 20.41 30.08
C GLY A 135 22.23 20.41 29.25
N ILE A 136 21.04 20.21 29.86
CA ILE A 136 19.79 20.22 29.10
C ILE A 136 19.43 21.63 28.59
N PRO A 137 18.88 21.75 27.36
CA PRO A 137 18.70 23.07 26.73
C PRO A 137 17.50 23.86 27.25
N ASN A 138 16.55 23.21 27.94
CA ASN A 138 15.32 23.85 28.45
C ASN A 138 14.72 23.03 29.58
N ASP A 139 14.15 23.71 30.58
CA ASP A 139 13.52 23.06 31.75
C ASP A 139 12.18 22.38 31.43
N THR A 140 11.52 22.76 30.37
CA THR A 140 10.31 22.06 29.95
C THR A 140 10.70 20.83 29.14
N ILE A 141 10.56 19.66 29.77
CA ILE A 141 10.78 18.37 29.15
C ILE A 141 9.42 17.79 28.73
N ASN A 142 9.22 17.65 27.42
CA ASN A 142 7.94 17.18 26.86
C ASN A 142 7.86 15.65 26.81
N THR A 143 9.00 14.97 26.64
CA THR A 143 9.07 13.51 26.50
C THR A 143 10.42 13.00 26.96
N VAL A 144 10.48 11.77 27.44
CA VAL A 144 11.70 11.07 27.83
C VAL A 144 11.70 9.65 27.29
N PHE A 145 12.83 9.21 26.75
CA PHE A 145 13.04 7.86 26.23
C PHE A 145 14.36 7.31 26.71
N VAL A 146 14.36 6.04 27.08
CA VAL A 146 15.57 5.32 27.52
C VAL A 146 15.92 4.25 26.48
N ASN A 147 17.16 4.27 26.01
CA ASN A 147 17.72 3.27 25.11
C ASN A 147 19.03 2.73 25.69
N GLY A 148 18.97 1.57 26.34
CA GLY A 148 20.13 1.04 27.07
C GLY A 148 20.56 1.97 28.19
N THR A 149 21.78 2.52 28.10
CA THR A 149 22.33 3.51 29.05
C THR A 149 22.03 4.95 28.67
N ASP A 150 21.58 5.20 27.43
CA ASP A 150 21.30 6.54 26.93
C ASP A 150 19.92 7.03 27.34
N ILE A 151 19.86 8.21 27.91
CA ILE A 151 18.59 8.88 28.23
C ILE A 151 18.38 10.03 27.27
N TRP A 152 17.31 9.97 26.52
CA TRP A 152 16.93 11.00 25.57
C TRP A 152 15.82 11.85 26.13
N ALA A 153 16.01 13.16 26.18
CA ALA A 153 15.04 14.14 26.65
C ALA A 153 14.65 15.10 25.55
N GLY A 154 13.37 15.10 25.20
CA GLY A 154 12.80 16.03 24.24
C GLY A 154 12.33 17.29 24.95
N THR A 155 12.86 18.44 24.56
CA THR A 155 12.58 19.71 25.22
C THR A 155 11.90 20.69 24.26
N LYS A 156 11.59 21.90 24.74
CA LYS A 156 11.13 23.00 23.88
C LYS A 156 12.26 23.64 23.06
N GLN A 157 13.55 23.39 23.38
CA GLN A 157 14.69 24.04 22.75
C GLN A 157 15.74 23.04 22.23
N GLY A 158 15.31 21.83 21.92
CA GLY A 158 16.17 20.80 21.32
C GLY A 158 15.99 19.43 21.93
N LEU A 159 16.72 18.48 21.38
CA LEU A 159 16.85 17.12 21.83
C LEU A 159 18.13 17.00 22.64
N ALA A 160 18.05 16.45 23.85
CA ALA A 160 19.21 16.21 24.72
C ALA A 160 19.43 14.73 24.94
N LYS A 161 20.68 14.29 24.89
CA LYS A 161 21.12 12.94 25.20
C LYS A 161 22.01 12.96 26.44
N PHE A 162 21.72 12.13 27.43
CA PHE A 162 22.61 11.85 28.57
C PHE A 162 23.23 10.48 28.39
N ASP A 163 24.55 10.40 28.39
CA ASP A 163 25.32 9.16 28.19
C ASP A 163 25.71 8.45 29.49
N GLY A 164 25.17 8.91 30.63
CA GLY A 164 25.52 8.47 31.95
C GLY A 164 26.50 9.43 32.65
N SER A 165 27.14 10.32 31.92
CA SER A 165 28.13 11.28 32.45
C SER A 165 27.89 12.70 31.92
N ASN A 166 27.63 12.86 30.67
CA ASN A 166 27.52 14.14 29.97
C ASN A 166 26.19 14.28 29.22
N TRP A 167 25.78 15.54 29.05
CA TRP A 167 24.67 15.92 28.20
C TRP A 167 25.17 16.40 26.83
N ILE A 168 24.63 15.83 25.76
CA ILE A 168 24.85 16.26 24.38
C ILE A 168 23.53 16.84 23.87
N VAL A 169 23.58 18.05 23.32
CA VAL A 169 22.39 18.77 22.83
C VAL A 169 22.40 18.88 21.32
N TYR A 170 21.28 18.57 20.72
CA TYR A 170 20.99 18.74 19.29
C TYR A 170 19.86 19.76 19.11
N ASN A 171 20.11 20.79 18.31
CA ASN A 171 19.17 21.81 17.95
C ASN A 171 19.37 22.26 16.49
N THR A 172 18.50 23.14 15.99
CA THR A 172 18.54 23.59 14.58
C THR A 172 19.81 24.38 14.22
N SER A 173 20.59 24.87 15.20
CA SER A 173 21.81 25.64 14.96
C SER A 173 23.07 24.78 14.96
N ASN A 174 23.06 23.59 15.57
CA ASN A 174 24.24 22.74 15.71
C ASN A 174 24.06 21.33 15.14
N SER A 175 22.92 21.03 14.58
CA SER A 175 22.57 19.71 14.01
C SER A 175 21.61 19.86 12.82
N GLY A 176 21.28 18.74 12.17
CA GLY A 176 20.26 18.70 11.12
C GLY A 176 18.82 18.56 11.64
N LEU A 177 18.56 18.86 12.94
CA LEU A 177 17.22 18.77 13.51
C LEU A 177 16.27 19.76 12.85
N LEU A 178 15.08 19.31 12.44
CA LEU A 178 14.10 20.10 11.69
C LEU A 178 13.50 21.25 12.52
N ASN A 179 13.26 21.02 13.81
CA ASN A 179 12.69 22.00 14.73
C ASN A 179 13.10 21.74 16.18
N ASN A 180 13.28 22.79 16.96
CA ASN A 180 13.74 22.66 18.35
C ASN A 180 12.69 22.14 19.33
N PHE A 181 11.41 22.21 18.99
CA PHE A 181 10.36 21.66 19.87
C PHE A 181 10.21 20.16 19.64
N ILE A 182 10.68 19.35 20.57
CA ILE A 182 10.57 17.90 20.52
C ILE A 182 9.35 17.44 21.32
N SER A 183 8.45 16.72 20.67
CA SER A 183 7.17 16.24 21.23
C SER A 183 7.13 14.73 21.46
N ALA A 184 7.89 13.96 20.71
CA ALA A 184 7.97 12.50 20.81
C ALA A 184 9.37 12.00 20.49
N ILE A 185 9.79 10.91 21.10
CA ILE A 185 11.08 10.24 20.84
C ILE A 185 10.85 8.74 20.83
N ASN A 186 11.49 8.06 19.90
CA ASN A 186 11.70 6.62 19.92
C ASN A 186 13.03 6.27 19.25
N VAL A 187 13.57 5.09 19.51
CA VAL A 187 14.80 4.58 18.88
C VAL A 187 14.48 3.22 18.26
N ASP A 188 14.81 3.06 16.99
CA ASP A 188 14.52 1.82 16.30
C ASP A 188 15.60 0.75 16.53
N SER A 189 15.40 -0.44 15.97
CA SER A 189 16.31 -1.59 16.12
C SER A 189 17.71 -1.35 15.53
N ASN A 190 17.88 -0.37 14.64
CA ASN A 190 19.17 0.02 14.07
C ASN A 190 19.89 1.02 14.96
N GLY A 191 19.26 1.52 16.03
CA GLY A 191 19.76 2.58 16.87
C GLY A 191 19.50 3.99 16.34
N ASP A 192 18.69 4.14 15.30
CA ASP A 192 18.31 5.43 14.75
C ASP A 192 17.30 6.12 15.67
N VAL A 193 17.59 7.39 16.00
CA VAL A 193 16.75 8.19 16.90
C VAL A 193 15.73 8.98 16.11
N TRP A 194 14.47 8.68 16.36
CA TRP A 194 13.32 9.33 15.74
C TRP A 194 12.77 10.40 16.67
N ALA A 195 12.91 11.64 16.27
CA ALA A 195 12.50 12.82 17.03
C ALA A 195 11.32 13.52 16.35
N GLY A 196 10.14 13.39 16.94
CA GLY A 196 8.94 14.10 16.52
C GLY A 196 8.99 15.57 16.92
N THR A 197 8.71 16.46 15.99
CA THR A 197 8.74 17.91 16.19
C THR A 197 7.36 18.54 16.00
N ASN A 198 7.27 19.85 16.11
CA ASN A 198 6.03 20.60 15.82
C ASN A 198 5.69 20.70 14.32
N VAL A 199 6.66 20.41 13.43
CA VAL A 199 6.53 20.66 12.00
C VAL A 199 6.98 19.45 11.15
N GLY A 200 6.97 18.25 11.73
CA GLY A 200 7.40 17.03 11.08
C GLY A 200 8.32 16.18 11.95
N LEU A 201 9.06 15.28 11.32
CA LEU A 201 9.88 14.27 11.96
C LEU A 201 11.37 14.42 11.56
N SER A 202 12.27 14.27 12.50
CA SER A 202 13.71 14.15 12.27
C SER A 202 14.21 12.77 12.69
N VAL A 203 14.98 12.12 11.84
CA VAL A 203 15.61 10.82 12.11
C VAL A 203 17.13 11.00 12.09
N LYS A 204 17.78 10.63 13.19
CA LYS A 204 19.22 10.67 13.35
C LYS A 204 19.80 9.28 13.23
N SER A 205 20.55 9.02 12.17
CA SER A 205 21.31 7.80 11.94
C SER A 205 22.81 8.10 11.99
N GLY A 206 23.48 7.57 13.00
CA GLY A 206 24.88 7.93 13.26
C GLY A 206 25.08 9.44 13.40
N SER A 207 25.81 10.09 12.49
CA SER A 207 25.99 11.55 12.45
C SER A 207 25.01 12.26 11.51
N THR A 208 24.29 11.55 10.67
CA THR A 208 23.39 12.12 9.66
C THR A 208 21.98 12.34 10.20
N TRP A 209 21.32 13.36 9.63
CA TRP A 209 19.92 13.68 9.91
C TRP A 209 19.11 13.61 8.62
N THR A 210 17.98 12.92 8.68
CA THR A 210 16.97 12.90 7.62
C THR A 210 15.69 13.48 8.18
N ASN A 211 15.12 14.46 7.49
CA ASN A 211 13.90 15.12 7.89
C ASN A 211 12.74 14.72 6.97
N TYR A 212 11.56 14.63 7.54
CA TYR A 212 10.33 14.28 6.84
C TYR A 212 9.24 15.28 7.20
N ASP A 213 8.71 15.95 6.19
CA ASP A 213 7.60 16.90 6.24
C ASP A 213 6.81 16.84 4.91
N ASP A 214 5.86 17.74 4.70
CA ASP A 214 5.03 17.81 3.48
C ASP A 214 5.80 18.23 2.22
N SER A 215 7.01 18.76 2.37
CA SER A 215 7.84 19.17 1.22
C SER A 215 8.59 17.99 0.57
N ASN A 216 8.78 16.88 1.28
CA ASN A 216 9.63 15.78 0.84
C ASN A 216 9.07 14.39 1.16
N SER A 217 7.90 14.31 1.78
CA SER A 217 7.25 13.06 2.16
C SER A 217 5.74 13.25 2.29
N ASN A 218 5.00 12.15 2.41
CA ASN A 218 3.56 12.19 2.67
C ASN A 218 3.22 12.52 4.15
N LEU A 219 4.21 12.81 4.96
CA LEU A 219 3.99 13.21 6.34
C LEU A 219 3.70 14.71 6.39
N PRO A 220 2.51 15.14 6.86
CA PRO A 220 2.18 16.56 6.90
C PRO A 220 3.12 17.33 7.84
N SER A 221 3.44 18.59 7.53
CA SER A 221 4.20 19.53 8.36
C SER A 221 3.42 19.92 9.62
N GLN A 222 3.15 18.93 10.46
CA GLN A 222 2.37 19.05 11.67
C GLN A 222 3.11 18.47 12.87
N LYS A 223 2.61 18.80 14.06
CA LYS A 223 3.13 18.25 15.30
C LYS A 223 2.99 16.72 15.34
N ILE A 224 4.13 16.05 15.54
CA ILE A 224 4.15 14.62 15.85
C ILE A 224 3.70 14.41 17.30
N LEU A 225 2.72 13.56 17.53
CA LEU A 225 2.15 13.29 18.85
C LEU A 225 2.78 12.07 19.52
N ALA A 226 3.04 11.02 18.75
CA ALA A 226 3.64 9.77 19.24
C ALA A 226 4.40 9.06 18.13
N ILE A 227 5.41 8.29 18.52
CA ILE A 227 6.20 7.39 17.66
C ILE A 227 6.23 6.03 18.35
N HIS A 228 5.91 4.98 17.62
CA HIS A 228 5.95 3.61 18.13
C HIS A 228 6.54 2.67 17.10
N PHE A 229 7.35 1.72 17.57
CA PHE A 229 7.89 0.63 16.76
C PHE A 229 7.47 -0.70 17.36
N ASP A 230 6.93 -1.56 16.52
CA ASP A 230 6.82 -2.98 16.81
C ASP A 230 7.93 -3.76 16.04
N ASN A 231 7.87 -5.08 16.05
CA ASN A 231 8.93 -5.90 15.45
C ASN A 231 9.00 -5.79 13.92
N ILE A 232 8.00 -5.20 13.28
CA ILE A 232 7.82 -5.22 11.81
C ILE A 232 7.61 -3.80 11.27
N GLN A 233 6.95 -2.93 12.03
CA GLN A 233 6.41 -1.66 11.54
C GLN A 233 6.82 -0.48 12.41
N LYS A 234 6.88 0.69 11.78
CA LYS A 234 7.18 1.97 12.42
C LYS A 234 5.99 2.90 12.25
N TRP A 235 5.48 3.40 13.36
CA TRP A 235 4.26 4.19 13.43
C TRP A 235 4.53 5.59 13.93
N VAL A 236 3.92 6.58 13.25
CA VAL A 236 3.99 8.00 13.61
C VAL A 236 2.57 8.56 13.67
N SER A 237 2.23 9.17 14.80
CA SER A 237 0.93 9.84 14.99
C SER A 237 1.08 11.35 14.91
N THR A 238 0.19 12.00 14.15
CA THR A 238 0.07 13.46 14.02
C THR A 238 -1.29 13.95 14.53
N ILE A 239 -1.57 15.24 14.39
CA ILE A 239 -2.93 15.78 14.59
C ILE A 239 -3.76 15.36 13.37
N GLY A 240 -4.65 14.39 13.55
CA GLY A 240 -5.60 13.97 12.50
C GLY A 240 -5.31 12.64 11.84
N ASN A 241 -4.09 12.10 11.95
CA ASN A 241 -3.82 10.80 11.35
C ASN A 241 -2.70 10.02 12.06
N ILE A 242 -2.66 8.71 11.81
CA ILE A 242 -1.55 7.84 12.14
C ILE A 242 -0.93 7.39 10.83
N PHE A 243 0.38 7.34 10.75
CA PHE A 243 1.13 6.93 9.57
C PHE A 243 1.98 5.71 9.88
N GLU A 244 2.03 4.77 8.96
CA GLU A 244 3.03 3.72 8.92
C GLU A 244 4.20 4.16 8.04
N PHE A 245 5.42 3.97 8.53
CA PHE A 245 6.62 4.18 7.72
C PHE A 245 7.09 2.83 7.15
N SER A 246 7.01 2.70 5.84
CA SER A 246 7.44 1.52 5.11
C SER A 246 8.09 1.94 3.80
N ASN A 247 9.21 1.31 3.43
CA ASN A 247 9.95 1.58 2.18
C ASN A 247 10.28 3.08 1.97
N ASN A 248 10.66 3.77 3.05
CA ASN A 248 10.95 5.21 3.08
C ASN A 248 9.75 6.13 2.75
N VAL A 249 8.53 5.63 2.85
CA VAL A 249 7.28 6.37 2.61
C VAL A 249 6.40 6.31 3.85
N PHE A 250 5.72 7.44 4.16
CA PHE A 250 4.67 7.48 5.17
C PHE A 250 3.31 7.18 4.53
N LEU A 251 2.70 6.09 4.96
CA LEU A 251 1.37 5.67 4.51
C LEU A 251 0.34 6.05 5.57
N PRO A 252 -0.64 6.90 5.25
CA PRO A 252 -1.70 7.23 6.20
C PRO A 252 -2.45 5.97 6.64
N PHE A 253 -2.70 5.87 7.93
CA PHE A 253 -3.42 4.75 8.53
C PHE A 253 -4.84 4.58 7.94
N THR A 254 -5.51 5.68 7.65
CA THR A 254 -6.85 5.68 7.05
C THR A 254 -6.90 5.07 5.65
N SER A 255 -5.80 5.13 4.89
CA SER A 255 -5.72 4.49 3.58
C SER A 255 -5.45 2.98 3.65
N ARG A 256 -4.86 2.50 4.74
CA ARG A 256 -4.61 1.06 4.95
C ARG A 256 -5.80 0.37 5.61
N TYR A 257 -6.48 1.08 6.50
CA TYR A 257 -7.60 0.59 7.28
C TYR A 257 -8.81 1.48 7.00
N ASN A 258 -9.40 1.34 5.81
CA ASN A 258 -10.69 1.96 5.54
C ASN A 258 -11.73 1.22 6.38
N ILE A 259 -11.83 1.65 7.65
CA ILE A 259 -12.77 1.05 8.59
C ILE A 259 -14.15 1.67 8.34
N GLY A 260 -14.71 1.35 7.19
CA GLY A 260 -16.14 1.34 6.97
C GLY A 260 -16.72 0.06 7.54
N LEU A 261 -16.56 -0.17 8.84
CA LEU A 261 -17.08 -1.34 9.47
C LEU A 261 -18.51 -1.12 9.87
N VAL A 262 -19.35 -1.81 9.20
CA VAL A 262 -20.74 -2.03 9.58
C VAL A 262 -20.79 -3.31 10.40
N ASP A 263 -20.69 -3.19 11.73
CA ASP A 263 -21.49 -4.06 12.58
C ASP A 263 -22.94 -3.57 12.44
N ALA A 264 -23.88 -4.47 12.25
CA ALA A 264 -25.29 -4.17 11.95
C ALA A 264 -26.00 -3.26 12.98
N ASN A 265 -25.30 -2.77 13.99
CA ASN A 265 -25.76 -1.89 15.06
C ASN A 265 -24.84 -0.71 15.38
N GLU A 266 -23.76 -0.43 14.64
CA GLU A 266 -22.84 0.68 14.97
C GLU A 266 -22.63 1.66 13.82
N VAL A 267 -22.82 2.93 14.18
CA VAL A 267 -22.56 4.14 13.40
C VAL A 267 -21.09 4.17 12.92
N LEU A 268 -20.90 4.50 11.65
CA LEU A 268 -19.65 4.88 11.04
C LEU A 268 -18.73 5.64 12.02
N ILE A 269 -17.63 5.04 12.43
CA ILE A 269 -16.58 5.73 13.17
C ILE A 269 -15.68 6.46 12.16
N ASN A 270 -16.20 7.52 11.58
CA ASN A 270 -15.40 8.61 11.01
C ASN A 270 -14.70 9.32 12.16
N GLY A 271 -13.50 8.89 12.55
CA GLY A 271 -12.83 9.59 13.63
C GLY A 271 -11.62 8.95 14.28
N PHE A 272 -10.75 8.26 13.54
CA PHE A 272 -9.38 8.03 14.00
C PHE A 272 -8.56 9.31 13.90
N THR A 273 -9.00 10.36 14.59
CA THR A 273 -8.44 11.68 14.31
C THR A 273 -7.23 12.03 15.15
N THR A 274 -6.97 11.39 16.30
CA THR A 274 -5.74 11.69 17.05
C THR A 274 -5.43 10.61 18.09
N SER A 275 -4.38 9.84 17.95
CA SER A 275 -3.85 9.06 19.05
C SER A 275 -2.66 9.77 19.69
N LYS A 276 -2.84 10.26 20.92
CA LYS A 276 -1.76 10.91 21.70
C LYS A 276 -0.78 9.92 22.29
N THR A 277 -1.15 8.64 22.35
CA THR A 277 -0.29 7.55 22.82
C THR A 277 -0.42 6.38 21.85
N LEU A 278 0.73 5.81 21.52
CA LEU A 278 0.85 4.56 20.80
C LEU A 278 1.65 3.61 21.70
N SER A 279 1.25 2.36 21.78
CA SER A 279 2.00 1.35 22.52
C SER A 279 1.88 -0.02 21.87
N LYS A 280 2.78 -0.93 22.24
CA LYS A 280 2.66 -2.34 21.89
C LYS A 280 1.44 -2.92 22.59
N GLY A 281 0.57 -3.58 21.83
CA GLY A 281 -0.58 -4.29 22.35
C GLY A 281 -0.28 -5.74 22.73
N PRO A 282 -1.28 -6.44 23.31
CA PRO A 282 -1.12 -7.82 23.80
C PRO A 282 -0.75 -8.83 22.72
N GLN A 283 -1.19 -8.64 21.49
CA GLN A 283 -0.88 -9.54 20.37
C GLN A 283 0.38 -9.11 19.60
N GLY A 284 1.09 -8.09 20.10
CA GLY A 284 2.34 -7.61 19.53
C GLY A 284 2.19 -6.48 18.52
N GLY A 285 0.96 -6.08 18.21
CA GLY A 285 0.64 -5.01 17.26
C GLY A 285 0.56 -3.62 17.91
N LEU A 286 0.06 -2.65 17.13
CA LEU A 286 -0.13 -1.27 17.56
C LEU A 286 -1.44 -1.12 18.33
N LEU A 287 -1.37 -0.76 19.61
CA LEU A 287 -2.53 -0.40 20.44
C LEU A 287 -2.76 1.12 20.40
N THR A 288 -4.01 1.54 20.21
CA THR A 288 -4.43 2.95 20.12
C THR A 288 -5.36 3.36 21.26
N ASN A 289 -5.57 4.65 21.44
CA ASN A 289 -6.46 5.21 22.47
C ASN A 289 -7.93 4.74 22.36
N ASN A 290 -8.36 4.34 21.19
CA ASN A 290 -9.72 3.85 20.96
C ASN A 290 -9.86 2.35 21.21
N MET A 291 -8.86 1.76 21.89
CA MET A 291 -8.81 0.35 22.25
C MET A 291 -8.83 -0.62 21.08
N TYR A 292 -8.28 -0.20 19.95
CA TYR A 292 -7.95 -1.09 18.85
C TYR A 292 -6.50 -1.50 18.91
N GLU A 293 -6.22 -2.78 18.72
CA GLU A 293 -4.90 -3.30 18.43
C GLU A 293 -4.83 -3.71 16.96
N PHE A 294 -3.84 -3.22 16.26
CA PHE A 294 -3.58 -3.52 14.86
C PHE A 294 -2.38 -4.46 14.76
N VAL A 295 -2.64 -5.67 14.28
CA VAL A 295 -1.64 -6.73 14.11
C VAL A 295 -1.59 -7.08 12.64
N GLY A 296 -0.55 -6.63 11.93
CA GLY A 296 -0.46 -6.81 10.49
C GLY A 296 -1.63 -6.16 9.75
N ALA A 297 -2.48 -6.98 9.14
CA ALA A 297 -3.69 -6.53 8.45
C ALA A 297 -4.95 -6.56 9.32
N ASP A 298 -4.87 -7.06 10.54
CA ASP A 298 -6.03 -7.25 11.41
C ASP A 298 -6.16 -6.13 12.44
N ALA A 299 -7.40 -5.73 12.72
CA ALA A 299 -7.75 -4.84 13.80
C ALA A 299 -8.59 -5.59 14.85
N HIS A 300 -8.10 -5.62 16.07
CA HIS A 300 -8.81 -6.19 17.21
C HIS A 300 -9.43 -5.09 18.03
N LYS A 301 -10.75 -5.00 18.06
CA LYS A 301 -11.50 -4.04 18.87
C LYS A 301 -11.77 -4.65 20.24
N TYR A 302 -11.18 -4.10 21.29
CA TYR A 302 -11.38 -4.60 22.65
C TYR A 302 -12.65 -4.08 23.33
N ASN A 303 -13.15 -2.90 22.93
CA ASN A 303 -14.46 -2.38 23.39
C ASN A 303 -14.98 -1.26 22.48
N SER A 304 -16.29 -1.28 22.19
CA SER A 304 -16.96 -0.28 21.34
C SER A 304 -17.28 1.03 22.07
N THR A 305 -17.34 1.00 23.39
CA THR A 305 -17.91 2.12 24.17
C THR A 305 -16.88 2.89 25.01
N VAL A 306 -15.63 2.41 25.11
CA VAL A 306 -14.60 3.01 25.96
C VAL A 306 -13.46 3.57 25.13
N THR A 307 -13.22 4.87 25.25
CA THR A 307 -12.05 5.57 24.72
C THR A 307 -11.13 5.95 25.87
N GLY A 308 -9.82 5.63 25.78
CA GLY A 308 -8.83 6.02 26.77
C GLY A 308 -8.14 7.34 26.42
N SER A 309 -7.77 8.13 27.43
CA SER A 309 -6.86 9.27 27.23
C SER A 309 -5.41 8.84 27.06
N CYS A 310 -5.04 7.73 27.67
CA CYS A 310 -3.75 7.04 27.53
C CYS A 310 -3.87 5.56 27.91
N HIS A 311 -2.96 4.71 27.42
CA HIS A 311 -2.99 3.27 27.65
C HIS A 311 -1.58 2.68 27.71
N THR A 312 -1.48 1.46 28.25
CA THR A 312 -0.27 0.63 28.26
C THR A 312 -0.65 -0.84 28.35
N PHE A 313 0.18 -1.72 27.80
CA PHE A 313 0.08 -3.16 27.99
C PHE A 313 1.13 -3.61 29.00
N ASP A 314 0.71 -4.38 29.99
CA ASP A 314 1.58 -5.00 30.97
C ASP A 314 1.72 -6.49 30.65
N SER A 315 2.82 -6.85 30.03
CA SER A 315 3.09 -8.22 29.58
C SER A 315 3.25 -9.21 30.71
N SER A 316 3.62 -8.75 31.92
CA SER A 316 3.81 -9.62 33.09
C SER A 316 2.50 -10.11 33.68
N THR A 317 1.44 -9.31 33.57
CA THR A 317 0.09 -9.63 34.07
C THR A 317 -0.89 -10.00 32.98
N SER A 318 -0.49 -9.86 31.71
CA SER A 318 -1.39 -10.00 30.54
C SER A 318 -2.61 -9.08 30.61
N LEU A 319 -2.45 -7.89 31.18
CA LEU A 319 -3.51 -6.91 31.30
C LEU A 319 -3.23 -5.69 30.42
N VAL A 320 -4.26 -5.23 29.72
CA VAL A 320 -4.29 -3.90 29.13
C VAL A 320 -4.82 -2.93 30.18
N TRP A 321 -4.10 -1.83 30.39
CA TRP A 321 -4.44 -0.75 31.29
C TRP A 321 -4.66 0.52 30.51
N PHE A 322 -5.73 1.25 30.82
CA PHE A 322 -6.02 2.54 30.21
C PHE A 322 -6.73 3.45 31.19
N VAL A 323 -6.66 4.74 30.88
CA VAL A 323 -7.31 5.77 31.68
C VAL A 323 -8.43 6.39 30.85
N ASN A 324 -9.64 6.42 31.43
CA ASN A 324 -10.77 7.16 30.88
C ASN A 324 -11.29 8.12 31.95
N GLY A 325 -11.25 9.41 31.66
CA GLY A 325 -11.61 10.46 32.63
C GLY A 325 -10.78 10.35 33.89
N ASN A 326 -11.43 10.06 35.00
CA ASN A 326 -10.84 9.95 36.33
C ASN A 326 -10.68 8.50 36.82
N THR A 327 -10.78 7.54 35.96
CA THR A 327 -10.77 6.14 36.33
C THR A 327 -9.68 5.41 35.55
N LEU A 328 -8.87 4.62 36.24
CA LEU A 328 -7.97 3.63 35.69
C LEU A 328 -8.76 2.34 35.50
N TYR A 329 -8.65 1.77 34.32
CA TYR A 329 -9.27 0.50 33.97
C TYR A 329 -8.22 -0.53 33.63
N SER A 330 -8.52 -1.80 33.95
CA SER A 330 -7.75 -2.94 33.43
C SER A 330 -8.69 -3.99 32.89
N PHE A 331 -8.23 -4.75 31.90
CA PHE A 331 -8.89 -5.96 31.42
C PHE A 331 -7.88 -7.00 30.95
N ASN A 332 -8.23 -8.28 31.10
CA ASN A 332 -7.44 -9.39 30.59
C ASN A 332 -7.90 -9.66 29.15
N TYR A 333 -7.00 -9.42 28.20
CA TYR A 333 -7.32 -9.61 26.80
C TYR A 333 -7.60 -11.07 26.42
N ALA A 334 -7.03 -12.06 27.14
CA ALA A 334 -7.23 -13.48 26.88
C ALA A 334 -8.69 -13.93 27.11
N ASN A 335 -9.44 -13.17 27.93
CA ASN A 335 -10.85 -13.43 28.22
C ASN A 335 -11.79 -12.67 27.25
N TYR A 336 -11.25 -11.95 26.32
CA TYR A 336 -12.02 -11.12 25.40
C TYR A 336 -12.16 -11.81 24.05
N SER A 337 -13.37 -12.28 23.75
CA SER A 337 -13.76 -12.72 22.40
C SER A 337 -14.18 -11.50 21.55
N GLY A 338 -13.25 -10.61 21.29
CA GLY A 338 -13.47 -9.46 20.43
C GLY A 338 -13.69 -9.92 18.99
N THR A 339 -14.51 -9.17 18.25
CA THR A 339 -14.66 -9.36 16.81
C THR A 339 -13.31 -9.00 16.16
N THR A 340 -12.66 -9.94 15.51
CA THR A 340 -11.53 -9.65 14.64
C THR A 340 -12.07 -8.91 13.44
N LEU A 341 -11.74 -7.65 13.33
CA LEU A 341 -12.10 -6.84 12.19
C LEU A 341 -10.96 -6.97 11.19
N LEU A 342 -11.21 -7.64 10.09
CA LEU A 342 -10.26 -7.67 8.98
C LEU A 342 -10.14 -6.27 8.42
N SER A 343 -8.96 -5.67 8.54
CA SER A 343 -8.64 -4.46 7.78
C SER A 343 -8.61 -4.79 6.29
N GLN A 344 -8.86 -3.80 5.44
CA GLN A 344 -8.63 -3.99 4.01
C GLN A 344 -7.15 -4.32 3.78
N PRO A 345 -6.83 -5.46 3.18
CA PRO A 345 -5.45 -5.78 2.87
C PRO A 345 -4.94 -4.80 1.81
N LEU A 346 -3.83 -4.13 2.09
CA LEU A 346 -3.21 -3.17 1.17
C LEU A 346 -1.75 -3.55 0.94
N GLY A 347 -1.53 -4.73 0.35
CA GLY A 347 -0.26 -5.07 -0.25
C GLY A 347 -0.15 -4.40 -1.61
N PHE A 348 0.95 -3.73 -1.90
CA PHE A 348 1.21 -3.19 -3.24
C PHE A 348 2.70 -3.26 -3.58
N ASN A 349 2.99 -3.14 -4.86
CA ASN A 349 4.34 -2.94 -5.37
C ASN A 349 4.27 -2.03 -6.61
N THR A 350 5.40 -1.65 -7.16
CA THR A 350 5.45 -0.74 -8.30
C THR A 350 6.17 -1.41 -9.46
N LEU A 351 5.51 -1.45 -10.62
CA LEU A 351 6.13 -1.82 -11.89
C LEU A 351 6.80 -0.55 -12.44
N ASP A 352 8.14 -0.54 -12.55
CA ASP A 352 8.91 0.69 -12.80
C ASP A 352 10.20 0.47 -13.61
N ILE A 353 10.29 -0.63 -14.35
CA ILE A 353 11.50 -0.96 -15.12
C ILE A 353 11.70 -0.06 -16.34
N ASN A 354 10.63 0.42 -16.94
CA ASN A 354 10.62 1.28 -18.13
C ASN A 354 10.25 2.74 -17.83
N ASN A 355 9.71 3.47 -18.79
CA ASN A 355 9.30 4.88 -18.63
C ASN A 355 7.94 5.06 -17.93
N VAL A 356 7.31 3.98 -17.51
CA VAL A 356 6.09 3.98 -16.70
C VAL A 356 6.43 3.61 -15.27
N LYS A 357 5.74 4.24 -14.32
CA LYS A 357 5.72 3.82 -12.92
C LYS A 357 4.28 3.52 -12.54
N ALA A 358 3.94 2.24 -12.49
CA ALA A 358 2.59 1.77 -12.24
C ALA A 358 2.50 1.09 -10.86
N VAL A 359 1.68 1.60 -9.97
CA VAL A 359 1.35 0.94 -8.70
C VAL A 359 0.44 -0.25 -9.00
N VAL A 360 0.78 -1.41 -8.45
CA VAL A 360 0.03 -2.65 -8.54
C VAL A 360 -0.36 -3.06 -7.13
N SER A 361 -1.65 -3.20 -6.85
CA SER A 361 -2.16 -3.69 -5.59
C SER A 361 -2.37 -5.20 -5.62
N ASN A 362 -2.63 -5.79 -4.47
CA ASN A 362 -2.78 -7.24 -4.30
C ASN A 362 -4.23 -7.74 -4.45
N MET A 363 -5.10 -6.95 -5.06
CA MET A 363 -6.50 -7.30 -5.31
C MET A 363 -6.91 -6.94 -6.75
N GLY A 364 -8.19 -6.69 -7.00
CA GLY A 364 -8.70 -6.36 -8.33
C GLY A 364 -8.57 -4.88 -8.73
N ASP A 365 -8.05 -4.02 -7.87
CA ASP A 365 -7.76 -2.62 -8.14
C ASP A 365 -6.28 -2.40 -8.44
N MET A 366 -5.98 -1.45 -9.31
CA MET A 366 -4.63 -1.11 -9.75
C MET A 366 -4.48 0.41 -9.85
N HIS A 367 -3.24 0.89 -9.89
CA HIS A 367 -2.85 2.28 -10.15
C HIS A 367 -3.33 3.29 -9.09
N TRP A 368 -3.76 2.80 -7.94
CA TRP A 368 -4.11 3.62 -6.80
C TRP A 368 -3.45 3.05 -5.54
N ASN A 369 -2.74 3.89 -4.78
CA ASN A 369 -2.03 3.47 -3.58
C ASN A 369 -2.85 3.67 -2.29
N GLY A 370 -4.15 3.90 -2.42
CA GLY A 370 -5.04 4.21 -1.33
C GLY A 370 -5.14 5.70 -1.00
N TYR A 371 -4.35 6.54 -1.67
CA TYR A 371 -4.35 7.99 -1.45
C TYR A 371 -4.17 8.82 -2.72
N TYR A 372 -3.26 8.42 -3.62
CA TYR A 372 -2.96 9.12 -4.86
C TYR A 372 -3.02 8.17 -6.06
N SER A 373 -3.29 8.74 -7.22
CA SER A 373 -3.09 8.08 -8.50
C SER A 373 -1.65 7.56 -8.62
N GLY A 374 -1.48 6.38 -9.18
CA GLY A 374 -0.21 5.68 -9.23
C GLY A 374 0.15 5.12 -10.60
N TYR A 375 -0.35 5.72 -11.69
CA TYR A 375 0.10 5.42 -13.05
C TYR A 375 0.82 6.64 -13.63
N GLU A 376 2.09 6.78 -13.27
CA GLU A 376 2.91 7.93 -13.57
C GLU A 376 3.66 7.73 -14.91
N VAL A 377 3.47 8.63 -15.86
CA VAL A 377 4.09 8.61 -17.19
C VAL A 377 4.43 10.04 -17.66
N PRO A 378 5.69 10.34 -18.01
CA PRO A 378 6.87 9.53 -17.81
C PRO A 378 7.19 9.34 -16.33
N LYS A 379 7.84 8.23 -16.00
CA LYS A 379 8.29 7.92 -14.65
C LYS A 379 9.09 9.08 -14.04
N ASN A 380 8.82 9.42 -12.77
CA ASN A 380 9.41 10.52 -12.00
C ASN A 380 9.03 11.93 -12.50
N SER A 381 8.00 12.05 -13.31
CA SER A 381 7.48 13.35 -13.75
C SER A 381 6.43 13.94 -12.79
N GLY A 382 5.86 13.10 -11.92
CA GLY A 382 4.71 13.43 -11.09
C GLY A 382 3.39 13.56 -11.86
N ARG A 383 3.36 13.23 -13.18
CA ARG A 383 2.17 13.29 -14.03
C ARG A 383 1.57 11.91 -14.18
N ASN A 384 0.28 11.81 -13.98
CA ASN A 384 -0.47 10.56 -14.11
C ASN A 384 -1.41 10.63 -15.32
N THR A 385 -1.70 9.48 -15.91
CA THR A 385 -2.71 9.35 -16.99
C THR A 385 -3.97 8.66 -16.50
N MET A 386 -3.95 8.17 -15.24
CA MET A 386 -5.01 7.35 -14.71
C MET A 386 -5.04 7.44 -13.20
N PHE A 387 -6.22 7.66 -12.65
CA PHE A 387 -6.44 7.63 -11.20
C PHE A 387 -6.43 6.20 -10.67
N CYS A 388 -7.21 5.31 -11.30
CA CYS A 388 -7.21 3.88 -10.99
C CYS A 388 -7.70 3.04 -12.18
N SER A 389 -7.37 1.73 -12.16
CA SER A 389 -7.98 0.69 -13.00
C SER A 389 -8.48 -0.44 -12.13
N ASN A 390 -9.61 -1.04 -12.49
CA ASN A 390 -10.28 -2.01 -11.63
C ASN A 390 -10.89 -3.15 -12.44
N PHE A 391 -10.70 -4.37 -11.95
CA PHE A 391 -11.28 -5.57 -12.53
C PHE A 391 -12.72 -5.76 -12.04
N TRP A 392 -13.64 -5.99 -12.99
CA TRP A 392 -15.05 -6.32 -12.74
C TRP A 392 -15.39 -7.66 -13.38
N ILE A 393 -16.23 -8.45 -12.73
CA ILE A 393 -16.72 -9.73 -13.26
C ILE A 393 -18.10 -10.05 -12.70
N GLY A 394 -18.97 -10.57 -13.54
CA GLY A 394 -20.29 -11.06 -13.16
C GLY A 394 -20.72 -12.25 -13.97
N GLY A 395 -21.77 -12.93 -13.53
CA GLY A 395 -22.35 -14.07 -14.24
C GLY A 395 -23.62 -14.57 -13.56
N VAL A 396 -24.45 -15.28 -14.31
CA VAL A 396 -25.72 -15.84 -13.82
C VAL A 396 -25.53 -17.34 -13.60
N ASP A 397 -25.88 -17.84 -12.41
CA ASP A 397 -25.81 -19.26 -12.10
C ASP A 397 -26.96 -20.05 -12.73
N GLY A 398 -26.90 -21.38 -12.66
CA GLY A 398 -27.93 -22.27 -13.18
C GLY A 398 -29.33 -22.12 -12.51
N GLY A 399 -29.41 -21.42 -11.40
CA GLY A 399 -30.63 -21.04 -10.72
C GLY A 399 -31.23 -19.70 -11.17
N GLY A 400 -30.49 -18.96 -12.01
CA GLY A 400 -30.86 -17.62 -12.46
C GLY A 400 -30.47 -16.51 -11.50
N GLN A 401 -29.61 -16.78 -10.49
CA GLN A 401 -29.10 -15.76 -9.58
C GLN A 401 -27.90 -15.06 -10.21
N LEU A 402 -27.94 -13.73 -10.16
CA LEU A 402 -26.78 -12.90 -10.53
C LEU A 402 -25.74 -12.89 -9.41
N HIS A 403 -24.50 -13.18 -9.79
CA HIS A 403 -23.30 -13.03 -8.98
C HIS A 403 -22.43 -11.91 -9.59
N GLN A 404 -21.90 -11.04 -8.77
CA GLN A 404 -21.14 -9.87 -9.24
C GLN A 404 -20.06 -9.49 -8.24
N ALA A 405 -18.86 -9.32 -8.73
CA ALA A 405 -17.72 -8.75 -8.00
C ALA A 405 -17.12 -7.59 -8.79
N ALA A 406 -16.88 -6.50 -8.12
CA ALA A 406 -16.24 -5.32 -8.68
C ALA A 406 -15.50 -4.56 -7.60
N MET A 407 -14.68 -3.64 -8.04
CA MET A 407 -14.06 -2.64 -7.17
C MET A 407 -13.99 -1.32 -7.92
N THR A 408 -14.11 -0.21 -7.20
CA THR A 408 -13.85 1.13 -7.74
C THR A 408 -12.75 1.81 -6.94
N TYR A 409 -13.03 2.33 -5.75
CA TYR A 409 -12.04 3.08 -4.98
C TYR A 409 -11.93 2.52 -3.57
N ARG A 410 -11.93 1.36 -3.21
CA ARG A 410 -11.87 0.86 -1.81
C ARG A 410 -12.57 1.72 -0.71
N GLN A 411 -13.03 2.90 -1.08
CA GLN A 411 -13.73 3.84 -0.19
C GLN A 411 -15.23 3.53 -0.11
N THR A 412 -15.77 2.91 -1.15
CA THR A 412 -17.18 2.55 -1.29
C THR A 412 -17.44 1.14 -0.78
N GLY A 413 -16.49 0.23 -0.98
CA GLY A 413 -16.61 -1.15 -0.55
C GLY A 413 -15.43 -2.02 -0.95
N LEU A 414 -15.59 -3.33 -0.80
CA LEU A 414 -14.59 -4.34 -1.07
C LEU A 414 -15.28 -5.65 -1.47
N ASP A 415 -14.98 -6.15 -2.68
CA ASP A 415 -15.48 -7.45 -3.15
C ASP A 415 -14.34 -8.46 -3.35
N TYR A 416 -13.07 -8.02 -3.29
CA TYR A 416 -11.91 -8.89 -3.46
C TYR A 416 -11.03 -8.96 -2.22
N TRP A 417 -10.35 -10.10 -2.05
CA TRP A 417 -9.48 -10.41 -0.93
C TRP A 417 -8.22 -11.13 -1.42
N PRO A 418 -7.04 -10.90 -0.83
CA PRO A 418 -5.82 -11.58 -1.23
C PRO A 418 -5.85 -13.08 -0.94
N GLY A 419 -5.14 -13.82 -1.78
CA GLY A 419 -4.83 -15.22 -1.58
C GLY A 419 -5.69 -16.20 -2.37
N PRO A 420 -5.24 -17.47 -2.41
CA PRO A 420 -5.96 -18.56 -3.07
C PRO A 420 -7.17 -19.03 -2.27
N LEU A 421 -8.01 -19.79 -2.94
CA LEU A 421 -9.17 -20.49 -2.37
C LEU A 421 -8.87 -21.97 -2.15
N ASP A 422 -9.39 -22.53 -1.07
CA ASP A 422 -9.48 -23.97 -0.88
C ASP A 422 -10.25 -24.58 -2.07
N THR A 423 -9.60 -25.50 -2.79
CA THR A 423 -10.16 -26.08 -4.03
C THR A 423 -11.36 -27.01 -3.80
N ILE A 424 -11.61 -27.39 -2.54
CA ILE A 424 -12.74 -28.23 -2.14
C ILE A 424 -13.94 -27.38 -1.71
N THR A 425 -13.68 -26.36 -0.90
CA THR A 425 -14.73 -25.54 -0.26
C THR A 425 -15.00 -24.22 -0.96
N GLY A 426 -14.07 -23.75 -1.80
CA GLY A 426 -14.15 -22.44 -2.46
C GLY A 426 -14.01 -21.25 -1.49
N THR A 427 -13.40 -21.45 -0.32
CA THR A 427 -13.29 -20.44 0.72
C THR A 427 -11.83 -20.13 1.04
N THR A 428 -11.59 -19.00 1.73
CA THR A 428 -10.29 -18.62 2.26
C THR A 428 -10.41 -18.26 3.73
N ASP A 429 -9.31 -18.37 4.48
CA ASP A 429 -9.25 -17.98 5.88
C ASP A 429 -8.42 -16.70 6.09
N THR A 430 -8.47 -16.16 7.30
CA THR A 430 -7.75 -14.95 7.68
C THR A 430 -6.22 -15.11 7.59
N ALA A 431 -5.69 -16.28 7.95
CA ALA A 431 -4.25 -16.53 7.90
C ALA A 431 -3.74 -16.52 6.45
N THR A 432 -4.52 -17.07 5.53
CA THR A 432 -4.23 -17.02 4.09
C THR A 432 -4.28 -15.60 3.56
N VAL A 433 -5.30 -14.82 3.90
CA VAL A 433 -5.39 -13.41 3.51
C VAL A 433 -4.16 -12.63 3.96
N ILE A 434 -3.71 -12.84 5.20
CA ILE A 434 -2.49 -12.18 5.74
C ILE A 434 -1.23 -12.64 5.00
N ALA A 435 -1.08 -13.95 4.75
CA ALA A 435 0.10 -14.49 4.08
C ALA A 435 0.25 -13.99 2.64
N TYR A 436 -0.87 -13.77 1.95
CA TYR A 436 -0.92 -13.26 0.58
C TYR A 436 -1.18 -11.76 0.46
N ASN A 437 -1.20 -11.01 1.58
CA ASN A 437 -1.34 -9.55 1.57
C ASN A 437 -0.07 -8.85 1.05
N LYS A 438 0.36 -9.18 -0.14
CA LYS A 438 1.53 -8.62 -0.81
C LYS A 438 1.47 -8.81 -2.33
N VAL A 439 2.32 -8.07 -3.03
CA VAL A 439 2.63 -8.24 -4.45
C VAL A 439 4.09 -8.64 -4.56
N TRP A 440 4.38 -9.77 -5.18
CA TRP A 440 5.74 -10.23 -5.46
C TRP A 440 6.27 -9.52 -6.70
N LYS A 441 7.35 -8.76 -6.56
CA LYS A 441 8.03 -8.09 -7.68
C LYS A 441 9.39 -8.71 -7.91
N VAL A 442 9.69 -9.05 -9.15
CA VAL A 442 10.97 -9.63 -9.53
C VAL A 442 11.45 -9.09 -10.86
N ASP A 443 12.75 -8.82 -10.94
CA ASP A 443 13.45 -8.33 -12.13
C ASP A 443 14.20 -9.48 -12.81
N ARG A 444 14.21 -9.51 -14.14
CA ARG A 444 14.99 -10.48 -14.94
C ARG A 444 16.45 -10.50 -14.52
N LEU A 445 17.06 -9.33 -14.34
CA LEU A 445 18.48 -9.25 -13.93
C LEU A 445 18.75 -9.90 -12.57
N LYS A 446 17.79 -9.87 -11.64
CA LYS A 446 17.92 -10.57 -10.35
C LYS A 446 17.85 -12.08 -10.48
N ILE A 447 17.05 -12.57 -11.41
CA ILE A 447 17.01 -14.00 -11.75
C ILE A 447 18.33 -14.44 -12.39
N GLU A 448 18.85 -13.69 -13.36
CA GLU A 448 20.11 -13.99 -14.04
C GLU A 448 21.31 -13.94 -13.08
N GLU A 449 21.33 -12.95 -12.17
CA GLU A 449 22.30 -12.88 -11.07
C GLU A 449 22.21 -14.13 -10.19
N PHE A 450 21.01 -14.50 -9.74
CA PHE A 450 20.77 -15.69 -8.93
C PHE A 450 21.26 -16.98 -9.64
N GLN A 451 20.89 -17.18 -10.91
CA GLN A 451 21.33 -18.33 -11.70
C GLN A 451 22.86 -18.42 -11.78
N THR A 452 23.52 -17.28 -12.00
CA THR A 452 24.98 -17.20 -12.05
C THR A 452 25.60 -17.58 -10.69
N MET A 453 25.06 -17.05 -9.60
CA MET A 453 25.55 -17.32 -8.24
C MET A 453 25.21 -18.73 -7.76
N PHE A 454 24.12 -19.30 -8.23
CA PHE A 454 23.81 -20.72 -7.99
C PHE A 454 24.80 -21.62 -8.74
N ALA A 455 25.04 -21.39 -10.03
CA ALA A 455 25.92 -22.18 -10.85
C ALA A 455 27.38 -22.17 -10.36
N ASN A 456 27.87 -21.08 -9.77
CA ASN A 456 29.23 -20.99 -9.23
C ASN A 456 29.37 -21.45 -7.76
N GLY A 457 28.28 -21.92 -7.13
CA GLY A 457 28.28 -22.43 -5.75
C GLY A 457 28.19 -21.37 -4.65
N SER A 458 28.00 -20.09 -5.00
CA SER A 458 27.95 -18.98 -4.04
C SER A 458 26.68 -19.00 -3.20
N VAL A 459 25.57 -19.53 -3.73
CA VAL A 459 24.33 -19.74 -2.99
C VAL A 459 24.51 -20.84 -1.94
N GLN A 460 25.07 -21.98 -2.35
CA GLN A 460 25.24 -23.17 -1.51
C GLN A 460 26.26 -22.94 -0.36
N ASN A 461 27.29 -22.14 -0.59
CA ASN A 461 28.30 -21.83 0.43
C ASN A 461 27.94 -20.62 1.29
N GLY A 462 26.80 -19.94 1.02
CA GLY A 462 26.30 -18.80 1.79
C GLY A 462 27.03 -17.47 1.54
N SER A 463 27.86 -17.38 0.50
CA SER A 463 28.55 -16.12 0.14
C SER A 463 27.67 -15.14 -0.67
N TYR A 464 26.54 -15.62 -1.18
CA TYR A 464 25.54 -14.81 -1.85
C TYR A 464 24.19 -14.88 -1.12
N SER A 465 23.60 -13.71 -0.85
CA SER A 465 22.27 -13.62 -0.27
C SER A 465 21.23 -13.57 -1.38
N VAL A 466 20.43 -14.62 -1.50
CA VAL A 466 19.37 -14.71 -2.51
C VAL A 466 18.30 -13.66 -2.25
N ASP A 467 17.79 -13.04 -3.31
CA ASP A 467 16.71 -12.06 -3.24
C ASP A 467 15.49 -12.64 -2.50
N PRO A 468 14.95 -11.92 -1.50
CA PRO A 468 13.81 -12.38 -0.70
C PRO A 468 12.57 -12.72 -1.55
N THR A 469 12.37 -12.08 -2.70
CA THR A 469 11.26 -12.37 -3.60
C THR A 469 11.43 -13.76 -4.24
N ILE A 470 12.64 -14.11 -4.66
CA ILE A 470 12.94 -15.46 -5.16
C ILE A 470 12.68 -16.51 -4.08
N LEU A 471 13.14 -16.25 -2.84
CA LEU A 471 12.92 -17.19 -1.72
C LEU A 471 11.45 -17.35 -1.33
N SER A 472 10.67 -16.29 -1.42
CA SER A 472 9.26 -16.26 -1.00
C SER A 472 8.28 -16.40 -2.16
N TRP A 473 8.74 -16.78 -3.36
CA TRP A 473 7.89 -16.93 -4.53
C TRP A 473 6.76 -17.94 -4.27
N PRO A 474 5.50 -17.60 -4.50
CA PRO A 474 4.37 -18.44 -4.12
C PRO A 474 4.10 -19.51 -5.19
N ALA A 475 5.10 -20.33 -5.53
CA ALA A 475 4.99 -21.35 -6.56
C ALA A 475 3.90 -22.38 -6.24
N HIS A 476 3.76 -22.74 -4.96
CA HIS A 476 2.87 -23.79 -4.50
C HIS A 476 1.93 -23.33 -3.40
N GLY A 477 0.69 -23.77 -3.46
CA GLY A 477 -0.24 -23.70 -2.33
C GLY A 477 0.01 -24.83 -1.32
N THR A 478 -0.44 -24.60 -0.08
CA THR A 478 -0.38 -25.59 1.00
C THR A 478 -1.78 -26.12 1.34
N GLY A 479 -1.85 -27.34 1.89
CA GLY A 479 -3.13 -27.95 2.24
C GLY A 479 -4.02 -28.22 1.02
N ASN A 480 -5.23 -27.70 1.02
CA ASN A 480 -6.21 -27.85 -0.07
C ASN A 480 -6.10 -26.76 -1.15
N PHE A 481 -5.17 -25.83 -1.05
CA PHE A 481 -4.97 -24.84 -2.12
C PHE A 481 -4.36 -25.52 -3.36
N SER A 482 -4.56 -24.89 -4.52
CA SER A 482 -3.97 -25.37 -5.75
C SER A 482 -2.45 -25.55 -5.59
N ARG A 483 -1.94 -26.73 -5.99
CA ARG A 483 -0.50 -26.95 -5.97
C ARG A 483 0.25 -25.92 -6.81
N ASN A 484 -0.27 -25.58 -7.98
CA ASN A 484 0.36 -24.63 -8.89
C ASN A 484 -0.30 -23.24 -8.73
N LEU A 485 0.45 -22.31 -8.17
CA LEU A 485 0.02 -20.91 -8.01
C LEU A 485 0.84 -20.02 -8.95
N ALA A 486 2.03 -19.57 -8.53
CA ALA A 486 2.88 -18.75 -9.35
C ALA A 486 3.75 -19.60 -10.31
N PRO A 487 3.92 -19.20 -11.57
CA PRO A 487 4.78 -19.92 -12.50
C PRO A 487 6.24 -19.85 -12.09
N PHE A 488 6.97 -20.97 -12.21
CA PHE A 488 8.40 -21.05 -11.94
C PHE A 488 9.12 -21.94 -12.95
N VAL A 489 10.43 -21.85 -13.00
CA VAL A 489 11.30 -22.76 -13.72
C VAL A 489 11.81 -23.80 -12.73
N ASP A 490 11.44 -25.03 -12.97
CA ASP A 490 11.84 -26.22 -12.24
C ASP A 490 13.10 -26.80 -12.93
N VAL A 491 14.25 -26.57 -12.33
CA VAL A 491 15.54 -26.85 -12.97
C VAL A 491 15.85 -28.36 -12.99
N ASN A 492 15.44 -29.08 -11.95
CA ASN A 492 15.65 -30.52 -11.83
C ASN A 492 14.44 -31.37 -12.26
N ALA A 493 13.31 -30.74 -12.59
CA ALA A 493 12.06 -31.36 -13.00
C ALA A 493 11.44 -32.29 -11.93
N ASP A 494 11.58 -31.93 -10.63
CA ASP A 494 10.98 -32.68 -9.52
C ASP A 494 9.59 -32.19 -9.14
N GLY A 495 9.13 -31.12 -9.75
CA GLY A 495 7.83 -30.50 -9.53
C GLY A 495 7.72 -29.68 -8.24
N ASN A 496 8.82 -29.39 -7.54
CA ASN A 496 8.86 -28.56 -6.34
C ASN A 496 9.64 -27.27 -6.61
N TYR A 497 9.45 -26.26 -5.77
CA TYR A 497 10.18 -25.00 -5.87
C TYR A 497 11.20 -24.91 -4.73
N ASN A 498 12.47 -25.14 -5.05
CA ASN A 498 13.57 -25.19 -4.08
C ASN A 498 14.75 -24.33 -4.55
N PRO A 499 14.69 -22.99 -4.45
CA PRO A 499 15.74 -22.12 -4.98
C PRO A 499 17.12 -22.35 -4.36
N LEU A 500 17.20 -22.71 -3.07
CA LEU A 500 18.48 -22.88 -2.38
C LEU A 500 19.19 -24.21 -2.70
N THR A 501 18.44 -25.27 -2.97
CA THR A 501 18.99 -26.62 -3.22
C THR A 501 19.08 -26.96 -4.68
N ASP A 502 18.07 -26.59 -5.46
CA ASP A 502 17.88 -27.06 -6.84
C ASP A 502 18.10 -25.94 -7.85
N GLY A 503 18.13 -24.70 -7.40
CA GLY A 503 18.35 -23.53 -8.23
C GLY A 503 17.12 -23.07 -8.98
N ASP A 504 15.93 -23.44 -8.53
CA ASP A 504 14.67 -23.04 -9.14
C ASP A 504 14.42 -21.53 -8.98
N TYR A 505 13.75 -20.96 -9.95
CA TYR A 505 13.54 -19.51 -9.98
C TYR A 505 12.17 -19.13 -10.57
N PRO A 506 11.65 -17.91 -10.26
CA PRO A 506 10.39 -17.42 -10.82
C PRO A 506 10.43 -17.39 -12.35
N LYS A 507 9.38 -17.91 -13.00
CA LYS A 507 9.19 -17.76 -14.44
C LYS A 507 8.43 -16.48 -14.71
N ILE A 508 9.12 -15.45 -15.22
CA ILE A 508 8.54 -14.14 -15.46
C ILE A 508 8.28 -13.86 -16.93
N LYS A 509 7.32 -12.98 -17.18
CA LYS A 509 7.12 -12.29 -18.44
C LYS A 509 7.83 -10.94 -18.37
N GLY A 510 8.33 -10.41 -19.48
CA GLY A 510 9.01 -9.13 -19.52
C GLY A 510 10.35 -9.09 -18.77
N ASP A 511 10.84 -7.91 -18.51
CA ASP A 511 12.09 -7.65 -17.80
C ASP A 511 11.87 -7.37 -16.31
N GLN A 512 10.64 -7.02 -15.94
CA GLN A 512 10.15 -6.93 -14.58
C GLN A 512 8.71 -7.45 -14.53
N MET A 513 8.37 -8.21 -13.49
CA MET A 513 7.02 -8.69 -13.26
C MET A 513 6.61 -8.53 -11.80
N CYS A 514 5.40 -8.05 -11.61
CA CYS A 514 4.64 -8.14 -10.36
C CYS A 514 3.66 -9.32 -10.47
N PHE A 515 3.55 -10.11 -9.41
CA PHE A 515 2.60 -11.24 -9.32
C PHE A 515 1.82 -11.17 -8.03
N TRP A 516 0.52 -11.46 -8.08
CA TRP A 516 -0.36 -11.53 -6.91
C TRP A 516 -1.52 -12.48 -7.14
N ILE A 517 -2.19 -12.87 -6.04
CA ILE A 517 -3.36 -13.74 -6.07
C ILE A 517 -4.47 -13.09 -5.27
N PHE A 518 -5.69 -13.08 -5.80
CA PHE A 518 -6.88 -12.57 -5.11
C PHE A 518 -8.12 -13.42 -5.42
N ASN A 519 -9.15 -13.24 -4.63
CA ASN A 519 -10.42 -13.95 -4.74
C ASN A 519 -11.60 -13.08 -4.31
N ASP A 520 -12.84 -13.54 -4.60
CA ASP A 520 -14.08 -12.85 -4.22
C ASP A 520 -14.93 -13.62 -3.20
N SER A 521 -14.34 -14.54 -2.43
CA SER A 521 -15.11 -15.51 -1.63
C SER A 521 -15.81 -14.97 -0.37
N ARG A 522 -15.58 -13.70 -0.01
CA ARG A 522 -16.17 -13.07 1.18
C ARG A 522 -17.36 -12.19 0.81
N THR A 523 -18.00 -11.58 1.82
CA THR A 523 -19.13 -10.67 1.61
C THR A 523 -18.72 -9.48 0.75
N HIS A 524 -19.45 -9.24 -0.32
CA HIS A 524 -19.28 -8.11 -1.22
C HIS A 524 -19.94 -6.87 -0.61
N THR A 525 -19.14 -5.83 -0.42
CA THR A 525 -19.61 -4.56 0.15
C THR A 525 -19.59 -3.41 -0.86
N GLU A 526 -18.90 -3.58 -2.00
CA GLU A 526 -18.95 -2.66 -3.12
C GLU A 526 -20.23 -2.85 -3.93
N THR A 527 -20.42 -4.03 -4.51
CA THR A 527 -21.56 -4.33 -5.38
C THR A 527 -22.80 -4.78 -4.61
N GLY A 528 -22.63 -5.30 -3.39
CA GLY A 528 -23.68 -6.00 -2.65
C GLY A 528 -24.11 -7.31 -3.31
N GLY A 529 -23.40 -7.78 -4.33
CA GLY A 529 -23.68 -8.99 -5.08
C GLY A 529 -23.35 -10.28 -4.32
N ALA A 530 -23.85 -11.42 -4.80
CA ALA A 530 -23.39 -12.72 -4.35
C ALA A 530 -21.96 -12.97 -4.90
N SER A 531 -21.13 -13.65 -4.09
CA SER A 531 -19.78 -14.08 -4.51
C SER A 531 -19.85 -15.08 -5.66
N LEU A 532 -18.97 -14.95 -6.64
CA LEU A 532 -18.78 -15.94 -7.70
C LEU A 532 -17.93 -17.14 -7.23
N GLY A 533 -17.10 -16.95 -6.20
CA GLY A 533 -16.10 -17.93 -5.77
C GLY A 533 -14.98 -18.09 -6.80
N ILE A 534 -14.51 -16.98 -7.34
CA ILE A 534 -13.38 -16.95 -8.25
C ILE A 534 -12.06 -16.77 -7.50
N GLU A 535 -11.00 -17.36 -8.06
CA GLU A 535 -9.61 -17.15 -7.70
C GLU A 535 -8.87 -16.59 -8.91
N VAL A 536 -8.15 -15.49 -8.75
CA VAL A 536 -7.42 -14.84 -9.83
C VAL A 536 -5.92 -14.87 -9.54
N HIS A 537 -5.16 -15.46 -10.45
CA HIS A 537 -3.70 -15.36 -10.49
C HIS A 537 -3.34 -14.25 -11.48
N ALA A 538 -2.89 -13.14 -10.94
CA ALA A 538 -2.65 -11.93 -11.71
C ALA A 538 -1.16 -11.62 -11.83
N SER A 539 -0.76 -11.12 -12.98
CA SER A 539 0.56 -10.57 -13.21
C SER A 539 0.51 -9.27 -13.99
N ALA A 540 1.38 -8.33 -13.62
CA ALA A 540 1.68 -7.13 -14.39
C ALA A 540 3.16 -7.17 -14.78
N TYR A 541 3.49 -6.87 -16.04
CA TYR A 541 4.87 -6.93 -16.50
C TYR A 541 5.20 -5.84 -17.50
N ALA A 542 6.47 -5.52 -17.60
CA ALA A 542 6.98 -4.49 -18.52
C ALA A 542 8.34 -4.88 -19.09
N PHE A 543 8.68 -4.27 -20.21
CA PHE A 543 9.96 -4.41 -20.89
C PHE A 543 10.73 -3.10 -20.82
N ALA A 544 12.04 -3.17 -20.59
CA ALA A 544 12.95 -2.04 -20.59
C ALA A 544 13.80 -2.06 -21.85
N CYS A 545 13.49 -1.18 -22.78
CA CYS A 545 14.25 -1.02 -24.00
C CYS A 545 15.15 0.21 -23.92
N PRO A 546 16.37 0.22 -24.46
CA PRO A 546 17.18 1.43 -24.54
C PRO A 546 16.40 2.51 -25.32
N ASP A 547 16.48 3.76 -24.86
CA ASP A 547 15.92 4.91 -25.60
C ASP A 547 16.54 4.99 -26.99
N ALA A 548 15.85 4.43 -27.97
CA ALA A 548 16.26 4.48 -29.36
C ALA A 548 15.64 5.73 -29.97
N SER A 549 16.38 6.84 -29.93
CA SER A 549 16.02 8.08 -30.63
C SER A 549 15.84 7.91 -32.17
N ALA A 550 16.09 6.71 -32.69
CA ALA A 550 15.98 6.38 -34.12
C ALA A 550 14.93 5.29 -34.43
N ASN A 551 14.29 4.65 -33.46
CA ASN A 551 13.36 3.54 -33.72
C ASN A 551 12.08 3.67 -32.90
N ASP A 552 11.10 4.45 -33.41
CA ASP A 552 9.79 4.67 -32.79
C ASP A 552 9.05 3.37 -32.41
N SER A 553 9.33 2.25 -33.07
CA SER A 553 8.67 0.99 -32.79
C SER A 553 9.00 0.40 -31.43
N ILE A 554 10.23 0.56 -30.97
CA ILE A 554 10.68 0.05 -29.64
C ILE A 554 10.24 0.98 -28.53
N ASN A 555 10.11 2.28 -28.79
CA ASN A 555 9.63 3.23 -27.81
C ASN A 555 8.21 2.96 -27.32
N ALA A 556 7.32 2.41 -28.16
CA ALA A 556 5.99 2.01 -27.72
C ALA A 556 6.05 1.05 -26.52
N LEU A 557 7.04 0.13 -26.51
CA LEU A 557 7.20 -0.85 -25.41
C LEU A 557 7.69 -0.20 -24.11
N ASN A 558 8.53 0.85 -24.18
CA ASN A 558 8.98 1.61 -23.02
C ASN A 558 7.87 2.42 -22.33
N TYR A 559 6.74 2.62 -23.01
CA TYR A 559 5.59 3.33 -22.51
C TYR A 559 4.35 2.42 -22.37
N THR A 560 4.57 1.12 -22.28
CA THR A 560 3.53 0.10 -22.15
C THR A 560 3.71 -0.74 -20.91
N THR A 561 2.61 -1.04 -20.23
CA THR A 561 2.51 -2.07 -19.21
C THR A 561 1.50 -3.13 -19.64
N LEU A 562 1.79 -4.40 -19.37
CA LEU A 562 0.97 -5.53 -19.79
C LEU A 562 0.46 -6.28 -18.56
N TYR A 563 -0.74 -6.81 -18.66
CA TYR A 563 -1.44 -7.50 -17.58
C TYR A 563 -1.97 -8.84 -18.07
N ASN A 564 -1.90 -9.85 -17.20
CA ASN A 564 -2.47 -11.15 -17.46
C ASN A 564 -3.21 -11.63 -16.21
N PHE A 565 -4.49 -11.89 -16.30
CA PHE A 565 -5.34 -12.43 -15.26
C PHE A 565 -5.80 -13.83 -15.66
N LYS A 566 -5.40 -14.82 -14.87
CA LYS A 566 -5.91 -16.17 -14.98
C LYS A 566 -6.95 -16.40 -13.90
N ILE A 567 -8.20 -16.56 -14.30
CA ILE A 567 -9.38 -16.56 -13.44
C ILE A 567 -9.91 -17.98 -13.35
N PHE A 568 -9.99 -18.52 -12.13
CA PHE A 568 -10.47 -19.89 -11.86
C PHE A 568 -11.82 -19.83 -11.18
N ASN A 569 -12.78 -20.63 -11.65
CA ASN A 569 -14.04 -20.87 -10.94
C ASN A 569 -13.82 -21.96 -9.88
N ARG A 570 -13.68 -21.55 -8.61
CA ARG A 570 -13.54 -22.45 -7.45
C ARG A 570 -14.87 -22.75 -6.76
N SER A 571 -15.96 -22.16 -7.24
CA SER A 571 -17.30 -22.37 -6.68
C SER A 571 -17.90 -23.73 -7.08
N SER A 572 -19.06 -24.03 -6.53
CA SER A 572 -19.87 -25.18 -6.96
C SER A 572 -20.77 -24.87 -8.18
N ASN A 573 -20.84 -23.61 -8.60
CA ASN A 573 -21.74 -23.13 -9.64
C ASN A 573 -21.09 -23.15 -11.03
N ASN A 574 -21.92 -23.33 -12.05
CA ASN A 574 -21.59 -23.00 -13.43
C ASN A 574 -22.21 -21.63 -13.73
N TYR A 575 -21.44 -20.73 -14.31
CA TYR A 575 -21.92 -19.43 -14.72
C TYR A 575 -22.21 -19.41 -16.20
N GLN A 576 -23.34 -18.83 -16.55
CA GLN A 576 -23.77 -18.54 -17.90
C GLN A 576 -23.82 -17.03 -18.08
N GLN A 577 -23.73 -16.56 -19.32
CA GLN A 577 -23.74 -15.14 -19.60
C GLN A 577 -22.73 -14.37 -18.73
N ALA A 578 -21.56 -14.97 -18.54
CA ALA A 578 -20.51 -14.31 -17.80
C ALA A 578 -19.98 -13.12 -18.60
N ALA A 579 -19.59 -12.10 -17.87
CA ALA A 579 -18.99 -10.89 -18.39
C ALA A 579 -17.91 -10.40 -17.43
N LEU A 580 -16.81 -9.91 -17.98
CA LEU A 580 -15.73 -9.29 -17.23
C LEU A 580 -15.27 -8.02 -17.94
N GLY A 581 -14.45 -7.21 -17.28
CA GLY A 581 -13.91 -6.01 -17.91
C GLY A 581 -12.96 -5.24 -17.00
N ILE A 582 -12.32 -4.23 -17.61
CA ILE A 582 -11.47 -3.26 -16.92
C ILE A 582 -12.19 -1.92 -16.91
N MET A 583 -12.51 -1.47 -15.71
CA MET A 583 -12.99 -0.11 -15.45
C MET A 583 -11.78 0.79 -15.19
N GLU A 584 -11.81 1.99 -15.73
CA GLU A 584 -10.77 2.98 -15.56
C GLU A 584 -11.37 4.34 -15.20
N ASP A 585 -10.78 4.94 -14.18
CA ASP A 585 -10.94 6.35 -13.87
C ASP A 585 -9.72 7.07 -14.43
N VAL A 586 -9.93 7.74 -15.55
CA VAL A 586 -8.84 8.32 -16.33
C VAL A 586 -8.68 9.79 -15.98
N ASP A 587 -7.45 10.15 -15.59
CA ASP A 587 -7.04 11.53 -15.29
C ASP A 587 -5.78 11.81 -16.13
N LEU A 588 -5.95 12.31 -17.35
CA LEU A 588 -4.84 12.54 -18.27
C LEU A 588 -4.08 13.84 -17.91
N GLY A 589 -3.43 13.86 -16.75
CA GLY A 589 -2.90 15.06 -16.13
C GLY A 589 -4.01 15.81 -15.41
N GLY A 590 -4.72 16.70 -16.10
CA GLY A 590 -5.93 17.37 -15.60
C GLY A 590 -7.19 16.57 -15.88
N PRO A 591 -8.07 16.29 -14.87
CA PRO A 591 -9.23 15.41 -15.08
C PRO A 591 -10.42 16.08 -15.74
N TYR A 592 -10.42 17.40 -15.93
CA TYR A 592 -11.63 18.15 -16.33
C TYR A 592 -11.67 18.59 -17.79
N ASP A 593 -10.69 18.21 -18.58
CA ASP A 593 -10.57 18.53 -20.00
C ASP A 593 -10.40 17.29 -20.89
N ASP A 594 -10.77 16.12 -20.37
CA ASP A 594 -10.64 14.84 -21.03
C ASP A 594 -11.88 14.42 -21.84
N TYR A 595 -11.61 13.70 -22.92
CA TYR A 595 -12.55 12.96 -23.75
C TYR A 595 -12.13 11.49 -23.87
N VAL A 596 -13.10 10.63 -24.14
CA VAL A 596 -12.86 9.20 -24.38
C VAL A 596 -13.36 8.76 -25.75
N GLY A 597 -12.91 7.60 -26.19
CA GLY A 597 -13.37 6.94 -27.40
C GLY A 597 -12.90 5.51 -27.49
N CYS A 598 -13.34 4.78 -28.52
CA CYS A 598 -12.90 3.41 -28.72
C CYS A 598 -12.65 3.11 -30.21
N ASN A 599 -11.94 2.01 -30.44
CA ASN A 599 -11.78 1.41 -31.75
C ASN A 599 -12.13 -0.09 -31.62
N PRO A 600 -13.38 -0.44 -31.91
CA PRO A 600 -13.84 -1.84 -31.80
C PRO A 600 -13.03 -2.83 -32.65
N GLY A 601 -12.73 -2.51 -33.90
CA GLY A 601 -12.00 -3.37 -34.81
C GLY A 601 -10.57 -3.71 -34.39
N ASP A 602 -9.98 -2.90 -33.47
CA ASP A 602 -8.67 -3.15 -32.90
C ASP A 602 -8.74 -3.48 -31.40
N ASN A 603 -9.94 -3.59 -30.80
CA ASN A 603 -10.24 -3.97 -29.42
C ASN A 603 -9.59 -3.07 -28.36
N TYR A 604 -9.66 -1.74 -28.52
CA TYR A 604 -9.12 -0.81 -27.53
C TYR A 604 -10.02 0.42 -27.31
N GLY A 605 -9.99 0.90 -26.06
CA GLY A 605 -10.47 2.21 -25.65
C GLY A 605 -9.32 3.20 -25.46
N PHE A 606 -9.60 4.49 -25.49
CA PHE A 606 -8.60 5.53 -25.32
C PHE A 606 -9.18 6.79 -24.66
N VAL A 607 -8.31 7.53 -23.99
CA VAL A 607 -8.57 8.87 -23.44
C VAL A 607 -7.63 9.87 -24.11
N TYR A 608 -8.14 11.07 -24.36
CA TYR A 608 -7.40 12.17 -24.98
C TYR A 608 -7.90 13.51 -24.47
N ASN A 609 -7.03 14.50 -24.42
CA ASN A 609 -7.40 15.84 -24.00
C ASN A 609 -8.31 16.53 -25.05
N GLY A 610 -9.25 17.35 -24.57
CA GLY A 610 -10.25 18.03 -25.41
C GLY A 610 -9.67 19.07 -26.40
N ASP A 611 -8.45 19.53 -26.12
CA ASP A 611 -7.72 20.47 -27.01
C ASP A 611 -6.20 20.18 -27.04
N SER A 612 -5.38 21.16 -27.37
CA SER A 612 -3.91 20.99 -27.48
C SER A 612 -3.14 21.32 -26.22
N ILE A 613 -3.80 21.61 -25.11
CA ILE A 613 -3.19 22.03 -23.85
C ILE A 613 -3.92 21.37 -22.68
N ASP A 614 -3.26 20.47 -22.02
CA ASP A 614 -3.71 19.96 -20.74
C ASP A 614 -3.40 21.01 -19.65
N ASP A 615 -4.40 21.74 -19.17
CA ASP A 615 -4.25 22.86 -18.26
C ASP A 615 -5.24 22.88 -17.09
N ASN A 616 -6.15 21.92 -17.00
CA ASN A 616 -7.20 21.87 -15.99
C ASN A 616 -6.92 20.78 -14.92
N GLY A 617 -5.84 20.94 -14.17
CA GLY A 617 -5.31 19.94 -13.24
C GLY A 617 -6.00 19.87 -11.88
N GLY A 618 -7.07 20.63 -11.62
CA GLY A 618 -7.68 20.65 -10.29
C GLY A 618 -6.69 21.06 -9.18
N THR A 619 -6.99 20.72 -7.93
CA THR A 619 -6.09 21.04 -6.80
C THR A 619 -5.02 19.98 -6.62
N GLY A 620 -3.79 20.27 -7.06
CA GLY A 620 -2.60 19.47 -6.75
C GLY A 620 -2.20 18.41 -7.77
N GLN A 621 -2.89 18.27 -8.88
CA GLN A 621 -2.46 17.43 -9.99
C GLN A 621 -1.52 18.17 -10.95
N LEU A 622 -0.50 17.46 -11.45
CA LEU A 622 0.45 18.01 -12.41
C LEU A 622 -0.01 17.71 -13.84
N VAL A 623 -0.27 18.78 -14.59
CA VAL A 623 -0.73 18.75 -15.97
C VAL A 623 0.41 18.49 -16.95
N TYR A 624 0.09 17.97 -18.14
CA TYR A 624 1.04 17.74 -19.23
C TYR A 624 1.39 19.03 -19.98
N GLY A 625 0.52 20.04 -19.96
CA GLY A 625 0.68 21.27 -20.71
C GLY A 625 0.49 21.06 -22.22
N THR A 626 1.29 21.74 -23.03
CA THR A 626 1.20 21.63 -24.50
C THR A 626 1.52 20.21 -24.99
N ASN A 627 0.85 19.81 -26.07
CA ASN A 627 0.94 18.48 -26.65
C ASN A 627 0.59 17.38 -25.63
N PRO A 628 -0.64 17.35 -25.12
CA PRO A 628 -1.09 16.32 -24.20
C PRO A 628 -0.96 14.92 -24.82
N PRO A 629 -0.78 13.86 -24.00
CA PRO A 629 -0.69 12.50 -24.50
C PRO A 629 -2.05 11.92 -24.85
N MET A 630 -2.03 10.66 -25.33
CA MET A 630 -3.17 9.76 -25.39
C MET A 630 -2.82 8.48 -24.61
N GLN A 631 -3.75 8.03 -23.79
CA GLN A 631 -3.63 6.77 -23.06
C GLN A 631 -4.65 5.78 -23.62
N SER A 632 -4.22 4.56 -23.95
CA SER A 632 -5.09 3.50 -24.45
C SER A 632 -5.03 2.25 -23.61
N THR A 633 -6.17 1.55 -23.54
CA THR A 633 -6.29 0.22 -22.95
C THR A 633 -6.75 -0.73 -24.05
N VAL A 634 -5.94 -1.73 -24.34
CA VAL A 634 -6.20 -2.72 -25.40
C VAL A 634 -6.40 -4.10 -24.80
N ILE A 635 -7.50 -4.76 -25.14
CA ILE A 635 -7.73 -6.17 -24.80
C ILE A 635 -6.97 -7.03 -25.80
N LEU A 636 -6.08 -7.87 -25.29
CA LEU A 636 -5.16 -8.69 -26.07
C LEU A 636 -5.62 -10.15 -26.16
N ASN A 637 -6.33 -10.63 -25.14
CA ASN A 637 -6.87 -11.99 -25.05
C ASN A 637 -8.07 -12.01 -24.11
N GLY A 638 -9.02 -12.89 -24.36
CA GLY A 638 -10.22 -13.05 -23.54
C GLY A 638 -10.68 -14.50 -23.42
N PRO A 639 -11.74 -14.76 -22.66
CA PRO A 639 -12.39 -16.08 -22.61
C PRO A 639 -12.81 -16.59 -23.99
N VAL A 640 -13.00 -17.90 -24.13
CA VAL A 640 -13.69 -18.44 -25.30
C VAL A 640 -15.16 -18.07 -25.21
N SER A 641 -15.70 -17.50 -26.28
CA SER A 641 -17.09 -17.03 -26.37
C SER A 641 -18.11 -18.18 -26.40
N ASP A 642 -19.34 -17.88 -26.05
CA ASP A 642 -20.46 -18.81 -26.18
C ASP A 642 -20.82 -18.96 -27.67
N LEU A 643 -20.88 -20.20 -28.17
CA LEU A 643 -21.31 -20.47 -29.53
C LEU A 643 -22.82 -20.26 -29.67
N GLY A 644 -23.24 -19.57 -30.75
CA GLY A 644 -24.65 -19.40 -31.14
C GLY A 644 -25.32 -18.22 -30.42
N ASP A 645 -24.56 -17.26 -29.93
CA ASP A 645 -25.08 -16.00 -29.38
C ASP A 645 -25.36 -14.93 -30.46
N ASN A 646 -24.95 -15.21 -31.71
CA ASN A 646 -25.03 -14.33 -32.90
C ASN A 646 -24.26 -12.99 -32.72
N VAL A 647 -23.18 -13.01 -31.97
CA VAL A 647 -22.28 -11.87 -31.76
C VAL A 647 -20.92 -12.16 -32.41
N ASP A 648 -20.32 -11.18 -33.02
CA ASP A 648 -18.90 -11.16 -33.41
C ASP A 648 -18.11 -10.69 -32.21
N ASN A 649 -17.63 -11.65 -31.40
CA ASN A 649 -17.08 -11.39 -30.05
C ASN A 649 -15.63 -10.86 -30.09
N ASP A 650 -14.91 -11.06 -31.19
CA ASP A 650 -13.55 -10.56 -31.37
C ASP A 650 -13.42 -9.42 -32.39
N ASN A 651 -14.55 -9.04 -33.01
CA ASN A 651 -14.68 -7.97 -33.98
C ASN A 651 -13.85 -8.18 -35.25
N ASP A 652 -13.71 -9.45 -35.73
CA ASP A 652 -12.96 -9.79 -36.92
C ASP A 652 -13.83 -9.81 -38.20
N GLY A 653 -15.15 -9.74 -38.04
CA GLY A 653 -16.16 -9.67 -39.07
C GLY A 653 -16.86 -11.01 -39.36
N ALA A 654 -16.50 -12.08 -38.65
CA ALA A 654 -17.23 -13.34 -38.65
C ALA A 654 -18.11 -13.42 -37.39
N ILE A 655 -18.95 -14.42 -37.25
CA ILE A 655 -19.91 -14.56 -36.15
C ILE A 655 -19.95 -16.01 -35.73
N ASP A 656 -19.82 -16.30 -34.44
CA ASP A 656 -19.96 -17.65 -33.88
C ASP A 656 -18.90 -18.66 -34.39
N GLU A 657 -17.64 -18.29 -34.59
CA GLU A 657 -16.59 -19.21 -34.97
C GLU A 657 -16.14 -20.11 -33.81
N VAL A 658 -15.75 -21.32 -34.17
CA VAL A 658 -15.25 -22.28 -33.19
C VAL A 658 -13.91 -21.81 -32.60
N GLY A 659 -13.92 -21.47 -31.29
CA GLY A 659 -12.76 -20.99 -30.58
C GLY A 659 -12.58 -19.47 -30.62
N GLU A 660 -13.59 -18.76 -31.10
CA GLU A 660 -13.69 -17.31 -31.02
C GLU A 660 -13.45 -16.82 -29.58
N ARG A 661 -12.78 -15.68 -29.44
CA ARG A 661 -12.47 -15.07 -28.16
C ARG A 661 -13.37 -13.89 -27.87
N SER A 662 -13.93 -13.84 -26.68
CA SER A 662 -14.62 -12.64 -26.20
C SER A 662 -13.56 -11.58 -25.88
N LEU A 663 -13.29 -10.68 -26.84
CA LEU A 663 -12.38 -9.56 -26.67
C LEU A 663 -13.17 -8.32 -26.18
N MET A 664 -13.09 -7.16 -26.84
CA MET A 664 -13.90 -6.01 -26.46
C MET A 664 -15.29 -6.11 -27.09
N THR A 665 -16.27 -6.63 -26.37
CA THR A 665 -17.66 -6.76 -26.84
C THR A 665 -18.48 -5.50 -26.58
N ASN A 666 -18.01 -4.63 -25.69
CA ASN A 666 -18.63 -3.32 -25.46
C ASN A 666 -17.63 -2.32 -24.90
N PHE A 667 -17.94 -1.04 -25.11
CA PHE A 667 -17.24 0.10 -24.52
C PHE A 667 -18.27 1.09 -24.00
N VAL A 668 -18.15 1.44 -22.73
CA VAL A 668 -18.99 2.44 -22.08
C VAL A 668 -18.16 3.53 -21.43
N TYR A 669 -18.62 4.78 -21.54
CA TYR A 669 -18.18 5.85 -20.67
C TYR A 669 -19.28 6.20 -19.68
N TYR A 670 -18.94 6.78 -18.55
CA TYR A 670 -19.92 7.29 -17.60
C TYR A 670 -19.35 8.46 -16.78
N PHE A 671 -20.26 9.23 -16.18
CA PHE A 671 -19.94 10.44 -15.43
C PHE A 671 -19.71 10.13 -13.94
N ASN A 672 -18.98 11.02 -13.28
CA ASN A 672 -18.86 10.99 -11.82
C ASN A 672 -20.11 11.60 -11.16
N ASP A 673 -21.27 11.01 -11.38
CA ASP A 673 -22.54 11.38 -10.75
C ASP A 673 -23.38 10.13 -10.39
N PHE A 674 -24.60 10.33 -9.92
CA PHE A 674 -25.52 9.23 -9.55
C PHE A 674 -26.68 9.04 -10.55
N GLY A 675 -26.65 9.70 -11.69
CA GLY A 675 -27.62 9.55 -12.77
C GLY A 675 -27.62 8.16 -13.40
N VAL A 676 -28.48 7.95 -14.42
CA VAL A 676 -28.53 6.70 -15.19
C VAL A 676 -27.20 6.43 -15.89
N GLN A 677 -26.50 7.49 -16.31
CA GLN A 677 -25.19 7.47 -16.97
C GLN A 677 -24.03 7.71 -15.98
N GLY A 678 -24.23 7.51 -14.70
CA GLY A 678 -23.27 7.80 -13.66
C GLY A 678 -22.74 6.56 -12.95
N ASN A 679 -22.03 6.77 -11.82
CA ASN A 679 -21.41 5.71 -11.05
C ASN A 679 -22.38 4.58 -10.72
N PRO A 680 -22.00 3.31 -10.93
CA PRO A 680 -22.79 2.17 -10.49
C PRO A 680 -22.75 2.05 -8.97
N PHE A 681 -23.80 1.53 -8.36
CA PHE A 681 -23.87 1.25 -6.91
C PHE A 681 -24.73 0.02 -6.56
N ALA A 682 -25.54 -0.47 -7.48
CA ALA A 682 -26.30 -1.70 -7.29
C ALA A 682 -25.67 -2.83 -8.09
N THR A 683 -25.80 -4.07 -7.62
CA THR A 683 -25.27 -5.27 -8.29
C THR A 683 -25.59 -5.30 -9.79
N THR A 684 -26.83 -4.94 -10.14
CA THR A 684 -27.30 -4.91 -11.53
C THR A 684 -26.66 -3.80 -12.37
N ASP A 685 -26.23 -2.70 -11.76
CA ASP A 685 -25.62 -1.59 -12.49
C ASP A 685 -24.27 -2.00 -13.09
N TYR A 686 -23.43 -2.66 -12.26
CA TYR A 686 -22.12 -3.19 -12.69
C TYR A 686 -22.28 -4.21 -13.80
N TYR A 687 -23.24 -5.13 -13.65
CA TYR A 687 -23.50 -6.16 -14.64
C TYR A 687 -24.08 -5.59 -15.95
N ASN A 688 -24.94 -4.59 -15.87
CA ASN A 688 -25.46 -3.88 -17.02
C ASN A 688 -24.36 -3.20 -17.83
N TYR A 689 -23.44 -2.51 -17.18
CA TYR A 689 -22.29 -1.87 -17.84
C TYR A 689 -21.38 -2.90 -18.53
N LEU A 690 -21.11 -4.04 -17.88
CA LEU A 690 -20.35 -5.15 -18.47
C LEU A 690 -21.03 -5.74 -19.71
N ASN A 691 -22.35 -5.58 -19.86
CA ASN A 691 -23.16 -6.11 -20.96
C ASN A 691 -23.70 -5.02 -21.90
N GLY A 692 -23.07 -3.85 -22.00
CA GLY A 692 -23.45 -2.83 -22.96
C GLY A 692 -24.81 -2.19 -22.70
N ARG A 693 -25.19 -2.02 -21.43
CA ARG A 693 -26.47 -1.41 -21.02
C ARG A 693 -26.26 -0.34 -19.96
N TRP A 694 -27.15 0.64 -19.98
CA TRP A 694 -27.23 1.63 -18.90
C TRP A 694 -27.78 1.04 -17.60
N LYS A 695 -27.64 1.75 -16.49
CA LYS A 695 -28.12 1.33 -15.16
C LYS A 695 -29.61 1.00 -15.12
N ASP A 696 -30.43 1.65 -15.94
CA ASP A 696 -31.86 1.36 -16.11
C ASP A 696 -32.16 0.18 -17.06
N SER A 697 -31.13 -0.59 -17.43
CA SER A 697 -31.17 -1.73 -18.35
C SER A 697 -31.51 -1.38 -19.81
N THR A 698 -31.54 -0.11 -20.19
CA THR A 698 -31.68 0.29 -21.58
C THR A 698 -30.38 0.10 -22.34
N ASN A 699 -30.47 -0.25 -23.64
CA ASN A 699 -29.30 -0.38 -24.50
C ASN A 699 -28.61 0.99 -24.69
N PHE A 700 -27.30 0.98 -24.88
CA PHE A 700 -26.60 2.13 -25.43
C PHE A 700 -27.15 2.43 -26.81
N THR A 701 -27.13 3.70 -27.20
CA THR A 701 -27.67 4.14 -28.51
C THR A 701 -26.69 5.02 -29.24
N TYR A 702 -26.53 4.80 -30.55
CA TYR A 702 -25.64 5.58 -31.39
C TYR A 702 -26.05 7.06 -31.43
N GLY A 703 -25.10 7.95 -31.17
CA GLY A 703 -25.30 9.40 -31.22
C GLY A 703 -25.56 10.06 -29.87
N GLY A 704 -25.31 11.36 -29.78
CA GLY A 704 -25.46 12.15 -28.59
C GLY A 704 -24.61 11.59 -27.43
N THR A 705 -25.19 11.50 -26.22
CA THR A 705 -24.57 10.94 -25.03
C THR A 705 -24.78 9.42 -24.91
N ALA A 706 -25.06 8.72 -25.97
CA ALA A 706 -25.37 7.27 -26.01
C ALA A 706 -26.65 6.87 -25.26
N TYR A 707 -27.53 7.80 -24.90
CA TYR A 707 -28.78 7.50 -24.17
C TYR A 707 -30.01 8.04 -24.88
N GLY A 708 -31.08 7.23 -24.92
CA GLY A 708 -32.39 7.63 -25.45
C GLY A 708 -32.49 7.79 -26.98
N GLY A 709 -31.48 7.35 -27.73
CA GLY A 709 -31.50 7.31 -29.19
C GLY A 709 -32.30 6.14 -29.76
N ALA A 710 -32.32 6.01 -31.09
CA ALA A 710 -33.11 4.99 -31.77
C ALA A 710 -32.30 3.78 -32.26
N VAL A 711 -30.99 3.90 -32.41
CA VAL A 711 -30.13 2.85 -32.95
C VAL A 711 -29.27 2.26 -31.81
N PRO A 712 -29.48 0.99 -31.44
CA PRO A 712 -28.64 0.35 -30.43
C PRO A 712 -27.18 0.25 -30.90
N THR A 713 -26.25 0.35 -29.94
CA THR A 713 -24.82 0.09 -30.14
C THR A 713 -24.23 -0.51 -28.88
N ASN A 714 -23.14 -1.24 -29.01
CA ASN A 714 -22.32 -1.68 -27.86
C ASN A 714 -21.10 -0.77 -27.65
N PHE A 715 -20.81 0.11 -28.62
CA PHE A 715 -19.57 0.91 -28.59
C PHE A 715 -19.91 2.39 -28.66
N MET A 716 -19.49 3.12 -27.61
CA MET A 716 -19.66 4.56 -27.55
C MET A 716 -18.44 5.26 -28.16
N PHE A 717 -18.69 6.32 -28.96
CA PHE A 717 -17.62 7.14 -29.51
C PHE A 717 -16.58 6.35 -30.33
N ASP A 718 -17.07 5.51 -31.28
CA ASP A 718 -16.25 4.69 -32.17
C ASP A 718 -15.65 5.45 -33.37
N GLY A 719 -15.86 6.75 -33.43
CA GLY A 719 -15.32 7.63 -34.45
C GLY A 719 -13.89 8.09 -34.21
N VAL A 720 -13.26 8.60 -35.28
CA VAL A 720 -11.93 9.18 -35.17
C VAL A 720 -12.01 10.55 -34.45
N PRO A 721 -11.25 10.76 -33.35
CA PRO A 721 -11.31 12.00 -32.60
C PRO A 721 -11.18 13.27 -33.43
N ALA A 722 -12.12 14.21 -33.27
CA ALA A 722 -12.19 15.50 -33.97
C ALA A 722 -12.20 15.45 -35.50
N VAL A 723 -12.42 14.29 -36.15
CA VAL A 723 -12.34 14.14 -37.62
C VAL A 723 -13.63 13.58 -38.24
N SER A 724 -14.03 12.39 -37.88
CA SER A 724 -15.14 11.69 -38.50
C SER A 724 -15.80 10.66 -37.60
N GLY A 725 -17.04 10.31 -37.93
CA GLY A 725 -17.81 9.37 -37.14
C GLY A 725 -18.38 9.99 -35.88
N TRP A 726 -18.87 9.12 -35.00
CA TRP A 726 -19.40 9.54 -33.73
C TRP A 726 -18.29 9.56 -32.66
N ASN A 727 -17.89 10.74 -32.21
CA ASN A 727 -16.91 11.00 -31.16
C ASN A 727 -17.46 12.10 -30.23
N GLU A 728 -16.86 12.32 -29.09
CA GLU A 728 -17.36 13.27 -28.09
C GLU A 728 -17.48 14.70 -28.65
N VAL A 729 -16.53 15.11 -29.48
CA VAL A 729 -16.59 16.43 -30.17
C VAL A 729 -17.80 16.52 -31.09
N SER A 730 -18.04 15.51 -31.94
CA SER A 730 -19.21 15.48 -32.87
C SER A 730 -20.52 15.33 -32.09
N ALA A 731 -20.50 14.73 -30.90
CA ALA A 731 -21.66 14.64 -30.02
C ALA A 731 -21.98 15.97 -29.31
N GLY A 732 -21.06 16.93 -29.32
CA GLY A 732 -21.20 18.20 -28.63
C GLY A 732 -21.02 18.08 -27.11
N ASN A 733 -20.34 17.05 -26.63
CA ASN A 733 -20.04 16.86 -25.22
C ASN A 733 -19.01 17.91 -24.78
N THR A 734 -19.10 18.31 -23.51
CA THR A 734 -18.06 19.11 -22.86
C THR A 734 -17.00 18.17 -22.26
N PRO A 735 -15.70 18.46 -22.42
CA PRO A 735 -14.65 17.71 -21.73
C PRO A 735 -14.88 17.72 -20.22
N SER A 736 -14.59 16.64 -19.54
CA SER A 736 -14.83 16.52 -18.10
C SER A 736 -14.16 15.26 -17.53
N ASP A 737 -14.21 15.10 -16.23
CA ASP A 737 -13.84 13.89 -15.49
C ASP A 737 -14.63 12.68 -16.04
N ARG A 738 -13.92 11.75 -16.68
CA ARG A 738 -14.48 10.59 -17.39
C ARG A 738 -14.08 9.29 -16.72
N ARG A 739 -15.02 8.34 -16.74
CA ARG A 739 -14.76 6.94 -16.46
C ARG A 739 -15.13 6.11 -17.64
N LEU A 740 -14.37 5.07 -17.89
CA LEU A 740 -14.64 4.13 -18.96
C LEU A 740 -14.57 2.69 -18.49
N LEU A 741 -15.21 1.79 -19.24
CA LEU A 741 -15.13 0.35 -19.05
C LEU A 741 -15.03 -0.33 -20.43
N LEU A 742 -14.03 -1.19 -20.56
CA LEU A 742 -13.92 -2.14 -21.66
C LEU A 742 -14.46 -3.47 -21.18
N GLY A 743 -15.57 -3.90 -21.71
CA GLY A 743 -16.24 -5.15 -21.37
C GLY A 743 -15.93 -6.28 -22.34
N SER A 744 -15.78 -7.49 -21.80
CA SER A 744 -15.67 -8.77 -22.50
C SER A 744 -16.78 -9.66 -21.95
N SER A 745 -17.80 -9.98 -22.74
CA SER A 745 -19.02 -10.66 -22.32
C SER A 745 -19.34 -11.84 -23.24
N HIS A 746 -20.44 -12.54 -22.98
CA HIS A 746 -20.92 -13.68 -23.76
C HIS A 746 -20.00 -14.90 -23.68
N PHE A 747 -19.65 -15.31 -22.47
CA PHE A 747 -18.94 -16.57 -22.24
C PHE A 747 -19.51 -17.33 -21.05
N GLY A 748 -19.27 -18.65 -21.03
CA GLY A 748 -19.57 -19.51 -19.90
C GLY A 748 -18.35 -19.77 -19.05
N MET A 749 -18.54 -20.09 -17.77
CA MET A 749 -17.47 -20.52 -16.87
C MET A 749 -17.94 -21.64 -15.96
N THR A 750 -17.55 -22.88 -16.31
CA THR A 750 -17.95 -24.06 -15.56
C THR A 750 -17.10 -24.25 -14.30
N LYS A 751 -17.64 -24.99 -13.34
CA LYS A 751 -16.92 -25.36 -12.11
C LYS A 751 -15.56 -25.99 -12.43
N GLY A 752 -14.50 -25.44 -11.82
CA GLY A 752 -13.11 -25.91 -11.98
C GLY A 752 -12.40 -25.40 -13.24
N GLU A 753 -13.10 -24.73 -14.13
CA GLU A 753 -12.54 -24.11 -15.33
C GLU A 753 -11.74 -22.88 -15.01
N SER A 754 -10.83 -22.52 -15.90
CA SER A 754 -10.13 -21.23 -15.87
C SER A 754 -10.22 -20.52 -17.20
N VAL A 755 -10.34 -19.21 -17.14
CA VAL A 755 -10.29 -18.33 -18.31
C VAL A 755 -9.12 -17.36 -18.17
N ASP A 756 -8.53 -16.96 -19.30
CA ASP A 756 -7.47 -15.96 -19.34
C ASP A 756 -8.01 -14.63 -19.86
N PHE A 757 -7.55 -13.53 -19.27
CA PHE A 757 -7.85 -12.18 -19.70
C PHE A 757 -6.58 -11.35 -19.68
N ASP A 758 -6.13 -10.91 -20.86
CA ASP A 758 -4.90 -10.16 -21.03
C ASP A 758 -5.20 -8.78 -21.64
N PHE A 759 -4.59 -7.75 -21.10
CA PHE A 759 -4.70 -6.40 -21.62
C PHE A 759 -3.39 -5.64 -21.47
N ALA A 760 -3.28 -4.51 -22.18
CA ALA A 760 -2.14 -3.61 -22.06
C ALA A 760 -2.60 -2.16 -21.97
N LEU A 761 -1.83 -1.37 -21.23
CA LEU A 761 -1.95 0.09 -21.16
C LEU A 761 -0.84 0.70 -22.02
N VAL A 762 -1.21 1.47 -23.02
CA VAL A 762 -0.30 2.04 -24.03
C VAL A 762 -0.38 3.55 -23.97
N TYR A 763 0.72 4.19 -23.57
CA TYR A 763 0.85 5.65 -23.57
C TYR A 763 1.54 6.13 -24.82
N THR A 764 0.97 7.15 -25.46
CA THR A 764 1.54 7.78 -26.65
C THR A 764 1.56 9.29 -26.48
N ARG A 765 2.69 9.92 -26.75
CA ARG A 765 2.82 11.39 -26.79
C ARG A 765 3.69 11.81 -27.97
N ASP A 766 3.32 12.89 -28.61
CA ASP A 766 4.14 13.52 -29.66
C ASP A 766 4.71 14.83 -29.14
N THR A 767 6.01 14.85 -28.88
CA THR A 767 6.75 16.04 -28.41
C THR A 767 7.61 16.67 -29.49
N THR A 768 7.56 16.18 -30.75
CA THR A 768 8.52 16.56 -31.78
C THR A 768 8.31 17.98 -32.30
N SER A 769 7.09 18.53 -32.28
CA SER A 769 6.82 19.92 -32.62
C SER A 769 5.43 20.37 -32.16
N ALA A 770 5.38 21.42 -31.35
CA ALA A 770 4.10 22.05 -30.99
C ALA A 770 3.34 22.60 -32.21
N ALA A 771 4.03 22.95 -33.31
CA ALA A 771 3.43 23.47 -34.53
C ALA A 771 2.72 22.39 -35.37
N ASN A 772 3.04 21.12 -35.17
CA ASN A 772 2.49 19.99 -35.94
C ASN A 772 1.55 19.11 -35.10
N TYR A 773 1.33 19.43 -33.83
CA TYR A 773 0.41 18.68 -32.98
C TYR A 773 -1.02 18.81 -33.50
N SER A 774 -1.68 17.68 -33.64
CA SER A 774 -3.12 17.58 -33.79
C SER A 774 -3.62 16.30 -33.13
N ILE A 775 -4.83 16.33 -32.59
CA ILE A 775 -5.46 15.13 -31.99
C ILE A 775 -5.51 14.00 -33.03
N GLN A 776 -5.71 14.31 -34.28
CA GLN A 776 -5.70 13.30 -35.35
C GLN A 776 -4.33 12.65 -35.53
N SER A 777 -3.24 13.41 -35.55
CA SER A 777 -1.87 12.86 -35.69
C SER A 777 -1.51 12.00 -34.48
N LEU A 778 -1.88 12.46 -33.27
CA LEU A 778 -1.69 11.73 -32.05
C LEU A 778 -2.48 10.41 -32.06
N TYR A 779 -3.75 10.41 -32.46
CA TYR A 779 -4.58 9.23 -32.61
C TYR A 779 -3.96 8.21 -33.59
N GLN A 780 -3.47 8.65 -34.77
CA GLN A 780 -2.82 7.74 -35.71
C GLN A 780 -1.54 7.14 -35.17
N LYS A 781 -0.73 7.91 -34.41
CA LYS A 781 0.46 7.41 -33.75
C LYS A 781 0.09 6.40 -32.65
N ASN A 782 -0.89 6.71 -31.82
CA ASN A 782 -1.37 5.82 -30.77
C ASN A 782 -1.91 4.50 -31.35
N LYS A 783 -2.73 4.58 -32.41
CA LYS A 783 -3.19 3.39 -33.13
C LYS A 783 -2.03 2.52 -33.62
N GLN A 784 -0.97 3.11 -34.16
CA GLN A 784 0.22 2.36 -34.58
C GLN A 784 0.93 1.70 -33.39
N ASP A 785 1.06 2.39 -32.27
CA ASP A 785 1.68 1.85 -31.05
C ASP A 785 0.85 0.67 -30.50
N VAL A 786 -0.48 0.80 -30.44
CA VAL A 786 -1.40 -0.28 -30.03
C VAL A 786 -1.25 -1.50 -30.96
N LEU A 787 -1.27 -1.30 -32.28
CA LEU A 787 -1.14 -2.40 -33.25
C LEU A 787 0.21 -3.12 -33.13
N ARG A 788 1.29 -2.42 -32.84
CA ARG A 788 2.61 -3.03 -32.58
C ARG A 788 2.58 -3.92 -31.34
N ILE A 789 1.99 -3.45 -30.26
CA ILE A 789 1.85 -4.25 -29.02
C ILE A 789 1.01 -5.50 -29.29
N LYS A 790 -0.12 -5.39 -30.00
CA LYS A 790 -0.93 -6.53 -30.43
C LYS A 790 -0.10 -7.52 -31.27
N GLN A 791 0.66 -7.05 -32.25
CA GLN A 791 1.49 -7.87 -33.12
C GLN A 791 2.55 -8.66 -32.33
N TRP A 792 3.26 -7.99 -31.41
CA TRP A 792 4.26 -8.68 -30.56
C TRP A 792 3.62 -9.67 -29.61
N TYR A 793 2.47 -9.34 -29.05
CA TYR A 793 1.73 -10.23 -28.16
C TYR A 793 1.26 -11.48 -28.92
N THR A 794 0.57 -11.33 -30.05
CA THR A 794 0.04 -12.45 -30.86
C THR A 794 1.17 -13.34 -31.42
N GLY A 795 2.28 -12.72 -31.86
CA GLY A 795 3.45 -13.42 -32.33
C GLY A 795 4.29 -14.08 -31.23
N ASN A 796 3.99 -13.80 -29.96
CA ASN A 796 4.81 -14.15 -28.79
C ASN A 796 6.31 -13.80 -29.00
N ASN A 797 6.55 -12.64 -29.61
CA ASN A 797 7.87 -12.22 -30.06
C ASN A 797 8.21 -10.77 -29.63
N PHE A 798 7.91 -10.46 -28.39
CA PHE A 798 8.38 -9.20 -27.82
C PHE A 798 9.90 -9.06 -27.99
N PRO A 799 10.38 -7.87 -28.37
CA PRO A 799 11.83 -7.65 -28.50
C PRO A 799 12.55 -7.94 -27.17
N SER A 800 13.67 -8.66 -27.26
CA SER A 800 14.57 -8.85 -26.11
C SER A 800 15.37 -7.56 -25.92
N CYS A 801 14.82 -6.62 -25.15
CA CYS A 801 15.38 -5.29 -25.03
C CYS A 801 16.59 -5.22 -24.08
N LEU A 802 16.71 -6.13 -23.11
CA LEU A 802 17.89 -6.21 -22.25
C LEU A 802 19.12 -6.72 -23.01
N ASP A 803 18.93 -7.50 -24.06
CA ASP A 803 20.05 -7.91 -24.95
C ASP A 803 20.56 -6.75 -25.83
N ILE A 804 19.80 -5.64 -25.92
CA ILE A 804 20.17 -4.43 -26.66
C ILE A 804 21.04 -3.48 -25.81
N THR A 805 21.45 -3.85 -24.60
CA THR A 805 22.45 -3.10 -23.82
C THR A 805 23.83 -3.04 -24.50
N ASN A 806 23.98 -3.65 -25.65
CA ASN A 806 25.04 -3.41 -26.61
C ASN A 806 24.46 -2.56 -27.76
N GLY A 807 24.33 -1.28 -27.58
CA GLY A 807 24.12 -0.30 -28.67
C GLY A 807 25.29 -0.26 -29.64
N ILE A 808 25.70 -1.44 -30.15
CA ILE A 808 26.64 -1.62 -31.25
C ILE A 808 25.90 -2.54 -32.22
N THR A 809 25.45 -1.99 -33.33
CA THR A 809 25.10 -2.79 -34.53
C THR A 809 26.10 -3.93 -34.64
N ASN A 810 25.63 -5.17 -34.52
CA ASN A 810 26.38 -6.33 -34.92
C ASN A 810 26.59 -6.23 -36.46
N ASN A 811 27.61 -5.49 -36.85
CA ASN A 811 28.32 -5.91 -38.03
C ASN A 811 28.96 -7.24 -37.63
N SER A 812 28.58 -8.28 -38.34
CA SER A 812 29.12 -9.63 -38.21
C SER A 812 30.63 -9.61 -38.51
N GLU A 813 31.43 -9.18 -37.53
CA GLU A 813 32.87 -9.33 -37.53
C GLU A 813 33.31 -9.78 -36.13
N ILE A 814 34.07 -10.82 -36.12
CA ILE A 814 34.68 -11.64 -35.09
C ILE A 814 34.83 -10.91 -33.74
N ALA A 815 34.04 -11.30 -32.75
CA ALA A 815 34.11 -10.73 -31.39
C ALA A 815 35.48 -11.07 -30.77
N VAL A 816 36.21 -10.03 -30.32
CA VAL A 816 37.38 -10.22 -29.45
C VAL A 816 36.86 -10.77 -28.12
N SER A 817 37.19 -12.03 -27.82
CA SER A 817 36.89 -12.57 -26.49
C SER A 817 38.01 -12.22 -25.52
N PHE A 818 37.71 -11.66 -24.39
CA PHE A 818 38.66 -11.46 -23.30
C PHE A 818 38.02 -11.90 -21.97
N MET A 819 38.88 -12.27 -21.03
CA MET A 819 38.45 -12.66 -19.68
C MET A 819 39.07 -11.77 -18.63
N VAL A 820 38.33 -11.51 -17.55
CA VAL A 820 38.80 -10.79 -16.38
C VAL A 820 38.66 -11.63 -15.12
N TYR A 821 39.76 -11.74 -14.38
CA TYR A 821 39.79 -12.49 -13.12
C TYR A 821 40.86 -11.96 -12.17
N PRO A 822 40.70 -12.15 -10.82
CA PRO A 822 39.51 -12.72 -10.19
C PRO A 822 38.33 -11.77 -10.32
N ASN A 823 37.14 -12.31 -10.27
CA ASN A 823 35.90 -11.53 -10.19
C ASN A 823 34.96 -12.21 -9.19
N PRO A 824 34.72 -11.62 -8.01
CA PRO A 824 35.16 -10.29 -7.53
C PRO A 824 36.68 -10.14 -7.33
N ALA A 825 37.16 -8.89 -7.42
CA ALA A 825 38.55 -8.52 -7.26
C ALA A 825 38.73 -7.50 -6.12
N SER A 826 39.84 -7.60 -5.36
CA SER A 826 40.11 -6.70 -4.23
C SER A 826 41.13 -5.57 -4.56
N SER A 827 42.29 -5.88 -5.14
CA SER A 827 43.35 -4.90 -5.46
C SER A 827 43.75 -4.91 -6.92
N ASP A 828 43.72 -6.06 -7.53
CA ASP A 828 44.23 -6.28 -8.87
C ASP A 828 43.29 -7.14 -9.71
N LEU A 829 43.26 -6.89 -11.01
CA LEU A 829 42.47 -7.59 -11.99
C LEU A 829 43.37 -8.05 -13.14
N MET A 830 43.32 -9.30 -13.50
CA MET A 830 43.99 -9.84 -14.65
C MET A 830 43.08 -9.76 -15.87
N ILE A 831 43.59 -9.22 -16.96
CA ILE A 831 42.92 -9.18 -18.26
C ILE A 831 43.65 -10.14 -19.20
N ALA A 832 42.96 -11.22 -19.57
CA ALA A 832 43.44 -12.17 -20.58
C ALA A 832 42.72 -11.90 -21.89
N TYR A 833 43.38 -11.54 -22.93
CA TYR A 833 42.81 -11.28 -24.25
C TYR A 833 43.77 -11.75 -25.36
N LYS A 834 43.21 -11.99 -26.55
CA LYS A 834 43.98 -12.31 -27.72
C LYS A 834 43.93 -11.17 -28.73
N PRO A 835 44.97 -10.35 -28.86
CA PRO A 835 44.89 -9.18 -29.72
C PRO A 835 44.93 -9.53 -31.19
N GLU A 836 44.12 -8.90 -32.01
CA GLU A 836 44.27 -8.84 -33.46
C GLU A 836 45.13 -7.66 -33.86
N THR A 837 45.32 -6.69 -32.98
CA THR A 837 46.17 -5.51 -33.21
C THR A 837 47.03 -5.16 -31.97
N LYS A 838 48.13 -4.47 -32.16
CA LYS A 838 49.10 -4.17 -31.08
C LYS A 838 48.73 -3.01 -30.15
N ASN A 839 47.53 -2.42 -30.25
CA ASN A 839 47.18 -1.19 -29.53
C ASN A 839 45.80 -1.35 -28.85
N ALA A 840 45.62 -2.33 -27.96
CA ALA A 840 44.41 -2.46 -27.21
C ALA A 840 44.36 -1.52 -25.99
N VAL A 841 43.23 -0.93 -25.72
CA VAL A 841 42.96 -0.07 -24.58
C VAL A 841 41.80 -0.61 -23.80
N VAL A 842 41.95 -0.60 -22.48
CA VAL A 842 40.82 -0.92 -21.54
C VAL A 842 40.37 0.35 -20.87
N GLU A 843 39.10 0.57 -20.90
CA GLU A 843 38.37 1.63 -20.21
C GLU A 843 37.50 1.03 -19.13
N ILE A 844 37.55 1.58 -17.91
CA ILE A 844 36.72 1.12 -16.78
C ILE A 844 35.70 2.20 -16.44
N TYR A 845 34.46 1.82 -16.36
CA TYR A 845 33.30 2.67 -16.05
C TYR A 845 32.67 2.24 -14.74
N ASN A 846 32.21 3.20 -13.93
CA ASN A 846 31.39 2.90 -12.74
C ASN A 846 29.93 2.62 -13.13
N SER A 847 29.10 2.29 -12.14
CA SER A 847 27.68 1.94 -12.32
C SER A 847 26.80 3.06 -12.91
N ILE A 848 27.25 4.31 -12.89
CA ILE A 848 26.55 5.45 -13.50
C ILE A 848 27.13 5.84 -14.88
N GLY A 849 28.00 4.99 -15.47
CA GLY A 849 28.56 5.21 -16.80
C GLY A 849 29.73 6.21 -16.87
N GLN A 850 30.25 6.68 -15.74
CA GLN A 850 31.42 7.56 -15.72
C GLN A 850 32.71 6.75 -15.90
N GLN A 851 33.57 7.15 -16.85
CA GLN A 851 34.88 6.55 -17.03
C GLN A 851 35.77 6.91 -15.83
N VAL A 852 36.25 5.89 -15.10
CA VAL A 852 37.06 6.04 -13.90
C VAL A 852 38.51 5.66 -14.12
N LYS A 853 38.78 4.86 -15.17
CA LYS A 853 40.16 4.46 -15.50
C LYS A 853 40.30 4.13 -16.98
N GLN A 854 41.50 4.37 -17.54
CA GLN A 854 41.86 3.98 -18.90
C GLN A 854 43.30 3.45 -18.91
N ILE A 855 43.55 2.30 -19.53
CA ILE A 855 44.83 1.60 -19.50
C ILE A 855 45.11 1.03 -20.88
N ALA A 856 46.32 1.31 -21.42
CA ALA A 856 46.78 0.63 -22.62
C ALA A 856 47.32 -0.78 -22.25
N LEU A 857 46.89 -1.78 -22.97
CA LEU A 857 47.34 -3.16 -22.79
C LEU A 857 48.57 -3.39 -23.68
N VAL A 858 49.61 -3.94 -23.09
CA VAL A 858 50.88 -4.25 -23.77
C VAL A 858 51.14 -5.73 -23.89
N ASP A 859 50.48 -6.56 -23.06
CA ASP A 859 50.64 -8.02 -23.02
C ASP A 859 49.27 -8.75 -23.11
N GLU A 860 49.26 -10.00 -23.65
CA GLU A 860 48.10 -10.84 -23.79
C GLU A 860 47.43 -11.22 -22.45
N ASN A 861 48.18 -11.19 -21.35
CA ASN A 861 47.72 -11.42 -19.99
C ASN A 861 48.31 -10.28 -19.12
N GLN A 862 47.57 -9.22 -18.94
CA GLN A 862 48.03 -8.06 -18.21
C GLN A 862 47.29 -7.89 -16.89
N GLN A 863 48.06 -7.77 -15.81
CA GLN A 863 47.55 -7.37 -14.51
C GLN A 863 47.40 -5.84 -14.46
N ILE A 864 46.24 -5.40 -13.99
CA ILE A 864 45.95 -3.99 -13.74
C ILE A 864 45.57 -3.80 -12.27
N THR A 865 46.05 -2.72 -11.64
CA THR A 865 45.61 -2.42 -10.28
C THR A 865 44.28 -1.65 -10.29
N ILE A 866 43.40 -2.04 -9.42
CA ILE A 866 42.10 -1.43 -9.16
C ILE A 866 41.95 -1.04 -7.68
N ALA A 867 43.07 -1.02 -6.94
CA ALA A 867 43.04 -0.71 -5.49
C ALA A 867 42.55 0.71 -5.20
N ASP A 868 42.63 1.61 -6.16
CA ASP A 868 42.17 3.01 -6.11
C ASP A 868 40.65 3.16 -6.41
N LEU A 869 39.97 2.09 -6.82
CA LEU A 869 38.55 2.12 -7.07
C LEU A 869 37.77 1.80 -5.77
N SER A 870 36.61 2.44 -5.59
CA SER A 870 35.69 2.11 -4.51
C SER A 870 35.03 0.74 -4.71
N ASN A 871 34.58 0.10 -3.62
CA ASN A 871 33.84 -1.15 -3.74
C ASN A 871 32.54 -0.93 -4.54
N GLY A 872 32.25 -1.81 -5.50
CA GLY A 872 31.09 -1.66 -6.36
C GLY A 872 31.21 -2.43 -7.68
N LEU A 873 30.15 -2.35 -8.49
CA LEU A 873 30.10 -2.92 -9.83
C LEU A 873 30.74 -1.96 -10.85
N TYR A 874 31.58 -2.52 -11.72
CA TYR A 874 32.26 -1.79 -12.80
C TYR A 874 32.07 -2.50 -14.13
N ILE A 875 32.07 -1.72 -15.20
CA ILE A 875 32.09 -2.21 -16.58
C ILE A 875 33.47 -1.94 -17.15
N LEU A 876 34.10 -2.96 -17.65
CA LEU A 876 35.37 -2.91 -18.34
C LEU A 876 35.14 -3.05 -19.84
N LYS A 877 35.57 -2.07 -20.64
CA LYS A 877 35.44 -2.08 -22.09
C LYS A 877 36.84 -2.17 -22.68
N LEU A 878 37.08 -3.25 -23.44
CA LEU A 878 38.34 -3.41 -24.21
C LEU A 878 38.08 -2.96 -25.64
N ASN A 879 39.03 -2.18 -26.19
CA ASN A 879 39.01 -1.71 -27.57
C ASN A 879 40.42 -1.93 -28.17
N ASP A 880 40.50 -2.71 -29.25
CA ASP A 880 41.77 -3.02 -29.93
C ASP A 880 42.00 -2.20 -31.21
N GLY A 881 41.16 -1.17 -31.45
CA GLY A 881 41.21 -0.30 -32.62
C GLY A 881 40.40 -0.79 -33.82
N LYS A 882 39.98 -2.04 -33.83
CA LYS A 882 39.08 -2.65 -34.83
C LYS A 882 37.80 -3.12 -34.18
N ASN A 883 37.88 -3.78 -33.02
CA ASN A 883 36.80 -4.41 -32.32
C ASN A 883 36.71 -3.92 -30.88
N SER A 884 35.57 -3.99 -30.27
CA SER A 884 35.43 -3.74 -28.85
C SER A 884 34.60 -4.82 -28.18
N ALA A 885 34.94 -5.12 -26.91
CA ALA A 885 34.18 -6.05 -26.07
C ALA A 885 34.04 -5.49 -24.65
N THR A 886 33.02 -5.92 -23.93
CA THR A 886 32.79 -5.49 -22.55
C THR A 886 32.68 -6.67 -21.61
N GLN A 887 33.19 -6.48 -20.37
CA GLN A 887 33.06 -7.43 -19.28
C GLN A 887 32.69 -6.65 -18.00
N ARG A 888 32.05 -7.31 -17.08
CA ARG A 888 31.74 -6.72 -15.76
C ARG A 888 32.63 -7.33 -14.69
N PHE A 889 33.00 -6.54 -13.71
CA PHE A 889 33.65 -7.05 -12.52
C PHE A 889 33.16 -6.31 -11.25
N VAL A 890 33.26 -7.01 -10.13
CA VAL A 890 32.93 -6.49 -8.83
C VAL A 890 34.21 -6.19 -8.07
N LYS A 891 34.40 -4.94 -7.63
CA LYS A 891 35.45 -4.52 -6.70
C LYS A 891 34.97 -4.71 -5.27
N GLN A 892 35.74 -5.47 -4.49
CA GLN A 892 35.50 -5.72 -3.06
C GLN A 892 36.55 -5.06 -2.17
#